data_0043f00738033ed11487e4f4e039e933
#
_entry.id   0043f00738033ed11487e4f4e039e933
#
_cell.length_a   1.000
_cell.length_b   1.000
_cell.length_c   1.000
_cell.angle_alpha   90.00
_cell.angle_beta   90.00
_cell.angle_gamma   90.00
#
_symmetry.space_group_name_H-M   'P 1'
#
loop_
_entity.id
_entity.type
_entity.pdbx_description
1 polymer ?
#
loop_
_entity_poly.entity_id
_entity_poly.type
_entity_poly.pdbx_seq_one_letter_code
_entity_poly.pdbx_strand_id
1 'polypeptide(L)'
;MGKELIIVESPHKAKTISGILGAGYIVKASLGHIRDLDKNDISVDLETLTPRYKVMSDKVRTVKELKDYADKSDRVIIASDPDREGEAIGWHLTQALKLKNYKRAEFHEITEKGVKDGLSHLKELDMNLVAAQEARRVLDRFIGYGISPNLSNHVNKAKSAGRVQTAALKIIVDREKEIINFKPEDRYKVELDLKQNNNAFTATIVKKNGEEKNTLSEIKDKALAEKIVNYLQGKSAEIIAITHKDVKRNPSAPFTTSTYQQAVNSMLGISSEDAMKIAQKLYEGGYITYMRTDSVRLSDEAVGMAKGYINSKFGAQYFTNHIYKNKDGSQDAHEAIRPSDIHQSLSGLLNDELKVYSLIFNRFIESQMSSAVYDQTVITVKIGELIAEANASVMKFKGYKAVYNDDEDEKESILSGINQGRVDISGINIKNWKTKPPSRFTESTIIKELESKGVGRPSTYASIMKTLKAREYIEIRNKQITPTILGRSALEYLVNEFNGLFSVDYTAKMEEKLDEIARGKMRYKDIVKEIYDNLKGHNIDFKSSGFKPSDKQIALAEKLSGEHNLQLPEDYKTNGKVCKDFIDKAIKSNPFKPSDKQIFLAEKISQEQNIELPAGYKDSMDTCSKFINANLKGEKKSDSVKSYKPSEKQIAFVESISRNKGLKPPKGYKTDYRICKQFIEENR
;
A
#
# COMPACT_ATOMS: atom_id res chain seq x y z
N MET A 1 7.44 31.07 -31.65
CA MET A 1 6.48 30.62 -30.63
C MET A 1 7.27 30.10 -29.44
N GLY A 2 7.06 30.65 -28.25
CA GLY A 2 7.67 30.15 -27.01
C GLY A 2 7.17 28.74 -26.72
N LYS A 3 7.99 27.95 -26.02
CA LYS A 3 7.62 26.59 -25.66
C LYS A 3 6.87 26.61 -24.34
N GLU A 4 5.83 25.78 -24.21
CA GLU A 4 5.14 25.55 -22.93
C GLU A 4 5.92 24.56 -22.10
N LEU A 5 6.00 24.81 -20.77
CA LEU A 5 6.64 23.92 -19.80
C LEU A 5 5.57 23.06 -19.12
N ILE A 6 5.69 21.75 -19.23
CA ILE A 6 4.87 20.78 -18.45
C ILE A 6 5.71 20.26 -17.29
N ILE A 7 5.19 20.38 -16.05
CA ILE A 7 5.86 19.87 -14.86
C ILE A 7 5.05 18.69 -14.31
N VAL A 8 5.69 17.52 -14.25
CA VAL A 8 5.16 16.26 -13.70
C VAL A 8 5.93 15.86 -12.44
N GLU A 9 5.53 14.78 -11.77
CA GLU A 9 6.15 14.33 -10.51
C GLU A 9 7.43 13.52 -10.73
N SER A 10 7.44 12.63 -11.73
CA SER A 10 8.52 11.66 -11.91
C SER A 10 9.24 11.80 -13.25
N PRO A 11 10.54 11.44 -13.30
CA PRO A 11 11.31 11.42 -14.55
C PRO A 11 10.75 10.41 -15.57
N HIS A 12 10.18 9.30 -15.10
CA HIS A 12 9.61 8.27 -15.98
C HIS A 12 8.39 8.83 -16.71
N LYS A 13 7.45 9.45 -15.96
CA LYS A 13 6.28 10.13 -16.52
C LYS A 13 6.70 11.24 -17.49
N ALA A 14 7.75 12.02 -17.13
CA ALA A 14 8.26 13.06 -18.02
C ALA A 14 8.79 12.51 -19.35
N LYS A 15 9.49 11.38 -19.31
CA LYS A 15 10.02 10.71 -20.52
C LYS A 15 8.88 10.21 -21.41
N THR A 16 7.88 9.55 -20.85
CA THR A 16 6.73 9.02 -21.61
C THR A 16 5.95 10.14 -22.28
N ILE A 17 5.59 11.20 -21.51
CA ILE A 17 4.83 12.34 -22.04
C ILE A 17 5.65 13.12 -23.09
N SER A 18 6.96 13.30 -22.87
CA SER A 18 7.83 13.94 -23.86
C SER A 18 7.89 13.16 -25.18
N GLY A 19 7.88 11.80 -25.10
CA GLY A 19 7.79 10.94 -26.28
C GLY A 19 6.49 11.10 -27.05
N ILE A 20 5.37 11.28 -26.33
CA ILE A 20 4.04 11.49 -26.94
C ILE A 20 3.92 12.86 -27.60
N LEU A 21 4.38 13.93 -26.92
CA LEU A 21 4.17 15.33 -27.36
C LEU A 21 5.23 15.85 -28.35
N GLY A 22 6.37 15.19 -28.44
CA GLY A 22 7.47 15.60 -29.31
C GLY A 22 8.09 16.97 -28.93
N ALA A 23 8.57 17.71 -29.92
CA ALA A 23 9.37 18.93 -29.71
C ALA A 23 8.58 20.21 -29.35
N GLY A 24 7.24 20.15 -29.32
CA GLY A 24 6.37 21.31 -29.04
C GLY A 24 6.38 21.75 -27.57
N TYR A 25 6.72 20.85 -26.65
CA TYR A 25 6.67 21.07 -25.22
C TYR A 25 8.03 20.80 -24.55
N ILE A 26 8.27 21.44 -23.42
CA ILE A 26 9.36 21.08 -22.49
C ILE A 26 8.73 20.34 -21.33
N VAL A 27 9.08 19.07 -21.14
CA VAL A 27 8.55 18.27 -20.01
C VAL A 27 9.64 18.05 -18.98
N LYS A 28 9.38 18.41 -17.72
CA LYS A 28 10.31 18.30 -16.60
C LYS A 28 9.66 17.65 -15.38
N ALA A 29 10.47 17.06 -14.51
CA ALA A 29 10.00 16.42 -13.29
C ALA A 29 10.37 17.20 -12.03
N SER A 30 9.44 17.32 -11.08
CA SER A 30 9.67 17.90 -9.75
C SER A 30 10.37 16.93 -8.78
N LEU A 31 10.41 15.63 -9.13
CA LEU A 31 10.90 14.55 -8.27
C LEU A 31 10.06 14.40 -6.96
N GLY A 32 8.75 14.59 -7.07
CA GLY A 32 7.81 14.57 -5.95
C GLY A 32 7.67 15.93 -5.27
N HIS A 33 7.36 15.94 -3.97
CA HIS A 33 7.24 17.17 -3.19
C HIS A 33 8.55 17.97 -3.15
N ILE A 34 8.44 19.28 -3.33
CA ILE A 34 9.58 20.22 -3.28
C ILE A 34 9.60 21.07 -2.01
N ARG A 35 8.46 21.19 -1.32
CA ARG A 35 8.30 21.88 -0.03
C ARG A 35 7.69 20.94 0.98
N ASP A 36 8.09 21.07 2.24
CA ASP A 36 7.51 20.35 3.38
C ASP A 36 7.64 21.19 4.67
N LEU A 37 6.93 20.74 5.71
CA LEU A 37 7.10 21.25 7.08
C LEU A 37 8.49 20.85 7.59
N ASP A 38 9.14 21.73 8.37
CA ASP A 38 10.44 21.40 8.96
C ASP A 38 10.36 20.14 9.82
N LYS A 39 11.35 19.26 9.70
CA LYS A 39 11.42 18.01 10.47
C LYS A 39 11.70 18.24 11.95
N ASN A 40 12.31 19.36 12.30
CA ASN A 40 12.78 19.67 13.66
C ASN A 40 11.90 20.69 14.39
N ASP A 41 10.79 21.10 13.79
CA ASP A 41 9.84 22.05 14.34
C ASP A 41 8.41 21.60 14.01
N ILE A 42 7.43 21.98 14.81
CA ILE A 42 6.03 21.75 14.52
C ILE A 42 5.63 22.38 13.18
N SER A 43 6.28 23.50 12.84
CA SER A 43 6.08 24.27 11.59
C SER A 43 4.62 24.62 11.30
N VAL A 44 3.82 24.76 12.34
CA VAL A 44 2.45 25.27 12.29
C VAL A 44 2.37 26.44 13.25
N ASP A 45 1.83 27.54 12.79
CA ASP A 45 1.50 28.66 13.66
C ASP A 45 0.33 28.26 14.56
N LEU A 46 0.54 28.28 15.89
CA LEU A 46 -0.44 27.75 16.85
C LEU A 46 -1.60 28.70 17.12
N GLU A 47 -1.52 29.96 16.71
CA GLU A 47 -2.63 30.95 16.83
C GLU A 47 -3.53 30.90 15.59
N THR A 48 -2.92 30.90 14.42
CA THR A 48 -3.66 30.91 13.13
C THR A 48 -3.92 29.52 12.59
N LEU A 49 -3.27 28.49 13.13
CA LEU A 49 -3.26 27.09 12.67
C LEU A 49 -2.79 26.93 11.22
N THR A 50 -1.91 27.84 10.77
CA THR A 50 -1.42 27.89 9.40
C THR A 50 -0.06 27.20 9.29
N PRO A 51 0.14 26.25 8.35
CA PRO A 51 1.40 25.56 8.17
C PRO A 51 2.47 26.49 7.54
N ARG A 52 3.72 26.35 8.00
CA ARG A 52 4.87 27.08 7.45
C ARG A 52 5.74 26.12 6.66
N TYR A 53 5.57 26.16 5.35
CA TYR A 53 6.33 25.33 4.41
C TYR A 53 7.66 25.98 4.03
N LYS A 54 8.68 25.14 3.84
CA LYS A 54 9.96 25.56 3.25
C LYS A 54 10.41 24.58 2.15
N VAL A 55 11.21 25.09 1.21
CA VAL A 55 11.84 24.24 0.21
C VAL A 55 12.77 23.27 0.91
N MET A 56 12.66 21.98 0.57
CA MET A 56 13.50 20.92 1.13
C MET A 56 14.94 21.10 0.64
N SER A 57 15.91 20.88 1.51
CA SER A 57 17.34 21.11 1.21
C SER A 57 17.85 20.31 0.01
N ASP A 58 17.37 19.08 -0.16
CA ASP A 58 17.68 18.21 -1.30
C ASP A 58 16.96 18.61 -2.60
N LYS A 59 15.98 19.52 -2.54
CA LYS A 59 15.19 20.01 -3.69
C LYS A 59 15.59 21.39 -4.19
N VAL A 60 16.48 22.09 -3.51
CA VAL A 60 16.90 23.46 -3.90
C VAL A 60 17.39 23.52 -5.35
N ARG A 61 18.20 22.54 -5.78
CA ARG A 61 18.69 22.47 -7.16
C ARG A 61 17.55 22.23 -8.17
N THR A 62 16.64 21.32 -7.87
CA THR A 62 15.47 21.02 -8.72
C THR A 62 14.59 22.26 -8.87
N VAL A 63 14.30 22.97 -7.77
CA VAL A 63 13.51 24.20 -7.78
C VAL A 63 14.18 25.26 -8.64
N LYS A 64 15.52 25.45 -8.53
CA LYS A 64 16.26 26.39 -9.35
C LYS A 64 16.17 26.03 -10.84
N GLU A 65 16.40 24.77 -11.18
CA GLU A 65 16.31 24.30 -12.58
C GLU A 65 14.90 24.51 -13.14
N LEU A 66 13.86 24.13 -12.41
CA LEU A 66 12.48 24.33 -12.84
C LEU A 66 12.13 25.82 -13.00
N LYS A 67 12.65 26.68 -12.12
CA LYS A 67 12.47 28.12 -12.22
C LYS A 67 13.10 28.68 -13.50
N ASP A 68 14.33 28.27 -13.83
CA ASP A 68 15.02 28.66 -15.03
C ASP A 68 14.26 28.27 -16.32
N TYR A 69 13.58 27.12 -16.31
CA TYR A 69 12.70 26.72 -17.42
C TYR A 69 11.39 27.49 -17.43
N ALA A 70 10.77 27.69 -16.28
CA ALA A 70 9.51 28.42 -16.16
C ALA A 70 9.65 29.87 -16.65
N ASP A 71 10.76 30.54 -16.31
CA ASP A 71 11.03 31.95 -16.73
C ASP A 71 11.27 32.11 -18.23
N LYS A 72 11.60 31.02 -18.93
CA LYS A 72 11.80 30.97 -20.37
C LYS A 72 10.61 30.45 -21.16
N SER A 73 9.53 30.07 -20.47
CA SER A 73 8.34 29.49 -21.06
C SER A 73 7.19 30.49 -21.09
N ASP A 74 6.35 30.44 -22.11
CA ASP A 74 5.18 31.32 -22.24
C ASP A 74 4.13 31.00 -21.19
N ARG A 75 3.97 29.70 -20.84
CA ARG A 75 3.04 29.19 -19.84
C ARG A 75 3.60 27.94 -19.19
N VAL A 76 3.26 27.73 -17.92
CA VAL A 76 3.56 26.49 -17.16
C VAL A 76 2.29 25.68 -17.02
N ILE A 77 2.37 24.39 -17.35
CA ILE A 77 1.30 23.43 -17.15
C ILE A 77 1.71 22.47 -16.03
N ILE A 78 0.97 22.45 -14.93
CA ILE A 78 1.15 21.53 -13.82
C ILE A 78 0.41 20.25 -14.18
N ALA A 79 1.13 19.13 -14.31
CA ALA A 79 0.59 17.84 -14.70
C ALA A 79 0.96 16.73 -13.70
N SER A 80 0.87 17.07 -12.41
CA SER A 80 0.96 16.10 -11.30
C SER A 80 -0.19 15.10 -11.33
N ASP A 81 -0.10 14.02 -10.52
CA ASP A 81 -1.11 12.96 -10.47
C ASP A 81 -2.51 13.53 -10.13
N PRO A 82 -3.59 12.90 -10.61
CA PRO A 82 -4.95 13.41 -10.41
C PRO A 82 -5.51 13.03 -9.03
N ASP A 83 -4.77 13.33 -7.95
CA ASP A 83 -5.21 13.12 -6.56
C ASP A 83 -4.84 14.32 -5.66
N ARG A 84 -5.24 14.26 -4.38
CA ARG A 84 -4.96 15.33 -3.41
C ARG A 84 -3.47 15.61 -3.24
N GLU A 85 -2.63 14.56 -3.33
CA GLU A 85 -1.18 14.70 -3.19
C GLU A 85 -0.58 15.41 -4.40
N GLY A 86 -1.02 15.04 -5.61
CA GLY A 86 -0.61 15.71 -6.84
C GLY A 86 -1.09 17.17 -6.90
N GLU A 87 -2.29 17.45 -6.41
CA GLU A 87 -2.81 18.82 -6.35
C GLU A 87 -2.00 19.70 -5.38
N ALA A 88 -1.63 19.16 -4.21
CA ALA A 88 -0.75 19.84 -3.27
C ALA A 88 0.68 20.02 -3.81
N ILE A 89 1.23 19.04 -4.53
CA ILE A 89 2.53 19.18 -5.23
C ILE A 89 2.43 20.33 -6.23
N GLY A 90 1.36 20.39 -7.03
CA GLY A 90 1.09 21.47 -7.98
C GLY A 90 1.06 22.84 -7.30
N TRP A 91 0.32 22.98 -6.21
CA TRP A 91 0.29 24.20 -5.44
C TRP A 91 1.66 24.57 -4.86
N HIS A 92 2.40 23.62 -4.30
CA HIS A 92 3.76 23.88 -3.82
C HIS A 92 4.70 24.35 -4.92
N LEU A 93 4.55 23.83 -6.14
CA LEU A 93 5.30 24.31 -7.32
C LEU A 93 4.96 25.76 -7.65
N THR A 94 3.68 26.14 -7.69
CA THR A 94 3.29 27.52 -7.98
C THR A 94 3.90 28.50 -6.98
N GLN A 95 3.90 28.15 -5.69
CA GLN A 95 4.45 28.99 -4.63
C GLN A 95 5.98 29.06 -4.68
N ALA A 96 6.68 27.92 -4.86
CA ALA A 96 8.15 27.89 -4.87
C ALA A 96 8.75 28.56 -6.10
N LEU A 97 8.11 28.39 -7.27
CA LEU A 97 8.53 28.97 -8.53
C LEU A 97 7.97 30.38 -8.76
N LYS A 98 7.07 30.86 -7.87
CA LYS A 98 6.35 32.14 -7.99
C LYS A 98 5.68 32.29 -9.36
N LEU A 99 4.94 31.26 -9.77
CA LEU A 99 4.28 31.24 -11.08
C LEU A 99 3.10 32.22 -11.13
N LYS A 100 2.99 33.00 -12.18
CA LYS A 100 1.86 33.91 -12.43
C LYS A 100 0.93 33.35 -13.52
N ASN A 101 1.49 32.73 -14.56
CA ASN A 101 0.77 32.16 -15.69
C ASN A 101 0.95 30.66 -15.68
N TYR A 102 0.01 29.94 -15.08
CA TYR A 102 0.00 28.49 -15.05
C TYR A 102 -1.41 27.92 -15.22
N LYS A 103 -1.50 26.66 -15.61
CA LYS A 103 -2.72 25.87 -15.69
C LYS A 103 -2.46 24.45 -15.16
N ARG A 104 -3.53 23.76 -14.86
CA ARG A 104 -3.56 22.36 -14.38
C ARG A 104 -4.03 21.45 -15.50
N ALA A 105 -3.26 20.39 -15.80
CA ALA A 105 -3.69 19.26 -16.63
C ALA A 105 -3.78 17.99 -15.78
N GLU A 106 -4.80 17.19 -15.98
CA GLU A 106 -4.95 15.88 -15.34
C GLU A 106 -4.86 14.77 -16.39
N PHE A 107 -4.06 13.75 -16.09
CA PHE A 107 -3.91 12.59 -16.96
C PHE A 107 -4.36 11.35 -16.20
N HIS A 108 -5.55 10.84 -16.53
CA HIS A 108 -6.07 9.60 -15.95
C HIS A 108 -5.41 8.35 -16.55
N GLU A 109 -4.78 8.51 -17.70
CA GLU A 109 -3.90 7.52 -18.35
C GLU A 109 -2.82 8.25 -19.17
N ILE A 110 -1.63 7.66 -19.28
CA ILE A 110 -0.50 8.25 -20.01
C ILE A 110 -0.42 7.65 -21.43
N THR A 111 -1.51 7.77 -22.16
CA THR A 111 -1.62 7.46 -23.58
C THR A 111 -1.59 8.72 -24.43
N GLU A 112 -1.38 8.60 -25.72
CA GLU A 112 -1.44 9.77 -26.64
C GLU A 112 -2.79 10.48 -26.53
N LYS A 113 -3.89 9.72 -26.47
CA LYS A 113 -5.24 10.25 -26.31
C LYS A 113 -5.42 10.91 -24.95
N GLY A 114 -5.07 10.23 -23.84
CA GLY A 114 -5.25 10.75 -22.48
C GLY A 114 -4.44 12.01 -22.21
N VAL A 115 -3.21 12.09 -22.76
CA VAL A 115 -2.38 13.29 -22.65
C VAL A 115 -2.93 14.46 -23.47
N LYS A 116 -3.37 14.22 -24.71
CA LYS A 116 -4.00 15.26 -25.56
C LYS A 116 -5.32 15.74 -24.96
N ASP A 117 -6.14 14.84 -24.45
CA ASP A 117 -7.39 15.18 -23.78
C ASP A 117 -7.15 16.05 -22.54
N GLY A 118 -6.26 15.65 -21.66
CA GLY A 118 -5.91 16.45 -20.48
C GLY A 118 -5.33 17.84 -20.82
N LEU A 119 -4.59 17.98 -21.91
CA LEU A 119 -4.10 19.27 -22.39
C LEU A 119 -5.19 20.13 -23.06
N SER A 120 -6.23 19.53 -23.61
CA SER A 120 -7.38 20.25 -24.16
C SER A 120 -8.36 20.76 -23.10
N HIS A 121 -8.30 20.18 -21.88
CA HIS A 121 -9.18 20.53 -20.74
C HIS A 121 -8.39 21.12 -19.56
N LEU A 122 -7.58 22.14 -19.85
CA LEU A 122 -6.81 22.83 -18.80
C LEU A 122 -7.72 23.55 -17.82
N LYS A 123 -7.42 23.44 -16.54
CA LYS A 123 -8.19 24.04 -15.44
C LYS A 123 -7.31 24.78 -14.43
N GLU A 124 -7.89 25.40 -13.43
CA GLU A 124 -7.18 25.90 -12.27
C GLU A 124 -6.90 24.77 -11.28
N LEU A 125 -5.97 24.99 -10.34
CA LEU A 125 -5.76 24.07 -9.22
C LEU A 125 -7.01 24.02 -8.33
N ASP A 126 -7.38 22.81 -7.92
CA ASP A 126 -8.48 22.62 -6.96
C ASP A 126 -7.99 22.87 -5.52
N MET A 127 -8.29 24.06 -5.03
CA MET A 127 -7.88 24.49 -3.69
C MET A 127 -8.57 23.72 -2.56
N ASN A 128 -9.67 23.01 -2.80
CA ASN A 128 -10.29 22.15 -1.80
C ASN A 128 -9.47 20.86 -1.63
N LEU A 129 -8.96 20.28 -2.72
CA LEU A 129 -8.04 19.15 -2.67
C LEU A 129 -6.73 19.53 -1.97
N VAL A 130 -6.18 20.70 -2.28
CA VAL A 130 -5.00 21.26 -1.58
C VAL A 130 -5.27 21.39 -0.09
N ALA A 131 -6.40 22.01 0.30
CA ALA A 131 -6.77 22.21 1.69
C ALA A 131 -6.96 20.87 2.44
N ALA A 132 -7.52 19.86 1.79
CA ALA A 132 -7.68 18.52 2.37
C ALA A 132 -6.33 17.84 2.63
N GLN A 133 -5.37 17.99 1.72
CA GLN A 133 -4.01 17.46 1.89
C GLN A 133 -3.25 18.24 2.99
N GLU A 134 -3.34 19.57 3.01
CA GLU A 134 -2.76 20.40 4.07
C GLU A 134 -3.34 20.05 5.44
N ALA A 135 -4.68 19.90 5.54
CA ALA A 135 -5.33 19.48 6.78
C ALA A 135 -4.74 18.15 7.26
N ARG A 136 -4.69 17.14 6.38
CA ARG A 136 -4.07 15.84 6.70
C ARG A 136 -2.63 16.01 7.20
N ARG A 137 -1.82 16.79 6.48
CA ARG A 137 -0.41 17.00 6.82
C ARG A 137 -0.23 17.64 8.20
N VAL A 138 -1.07 18.64 8.52
CA VAL A 138 -1.05 19.31 9.82
C VAL A 138 -1.54 18.38 10.94
N LEU A 139 -2.61 17.62 10.72
CA LEU A 139 -3.11 16.63 11.67
C LEU A 139 -2.05 15.58 12.02
N ASP A 140 -1.42 15.01 10.98
CA ASP A 140 -0.35 14.02 11.17
C ASP A 140 0.87 14.65 11.87
N ARG A 141 1.12 15.96 11.64
CA ARG A 141 2.17 16.72 12.34
C ARG A 141 1.84 16.92 13.82
N PHE A 142 0.63 17.31 14.17
CA PHE A 142 0.21 17.47 15.56
C PHE A 142 0.31 16.15 16.33
N ILE A 143 -0.18 15.06 15.78
CA ILE A 143 -0.10 13.75 16.43
C ILE A 143 1.34 13.26 16.48
N GLY A 144 2.08 13.34 15.39
CA GLY A 144 3.45 12.86 15.31
C GLY A 144 4.40 13.66 16.22
N TYR A 145 4.22 14.96 16.29
CA TYR A 145 5.10 15.85 17.07
C TYR A 145 4.68 15.94 18.54
N GLY A 146 3.36 15.96 18.81
CA GLY A 146 2.85 16.07 20.18
C GLY A 146 2.88 14.75 20.94
N ILE A 147 2.55 13.63 20.30
CA ILE A 147 2.37 12.34 21.00
C ILE A 147 3.61 11.44 20.92
N SER A 148 4.35 11.45 19.80
CA SER A 148 5.48 10.52 19.64
C SER A 148 6.58 10.66 20.69
N PRO A 149 6.96 11.88 21.14
CA PRO A 149 7.93 12.02 22.23
C PRO A 149 7.45 11.36 23.53
N ASN A 150 6.17 11.57 23.90
CA ASN A 150 5.57 10.96 25.09
C ASN A 150 5.57 9.43 24.97
N LEU A 151 5.17 8.88 23.83
CA LEU A 151 5.24 7.44 23.59
C LEU A 151 6.66 6.89 23.75
N SER A 152 7.65 7.55 23.16
CA SER A 152 9.06 7.11 23.22
C SER A 152 9.66 7.20 24.63
N ASN A 153 9.16 8.11 25.45
CA ASN A 153 9.60 8.25 26.85
C ASN A 153 9.01 7.16 27.76
N HIS A 154 7.79 6.70 27.49
CA HIS A 154 7.09 5.73 28.35
C HIS A 154 7.23 4.30 27.86
N VAL A 155 7.38 4.08 26.56
CA VAL A 155 7.53 2.75 25.96
C VAL A 155 8.89 2.62 25.30
N ASN A 156 9.80 1.88 25.94
CA ASN A 156 11.17 1.69 25.46
C ASN A 156 11.17 1.13 24.02
N LYS A 157 12.01 1.69 23.16
CA LYS A 157 12.12 1.38 21.71
C LYS A 157 10.93 1.79 20.84
N ALA A 158 9.85 2.33 21.40
CA ALA A 158 8.77 2.86 20.57
C ALA A 158 9.26 4.10 19.80
N LYS A 159 9.00 4.13 18.50
CA LYS A 159 9.57 5.17 17.61
C LYS A 159 8.63 6.35 17.41
N SER A 160 7.37 6.09 17.13
CA SER A 160 6.40 7.17 16.88
C SER A 160 4.95 6.68 16.91
N ALA A 161 4.03 7.58 17.18
CA ALA A 161 2.60 7.43 17.00
C ALA A 161 2.18 7.93 15.61
N GLY A 162 1.07 7.45 15.11
CA GLY A 162 0.44 7.94 13.88
C GLY A 162 -1.02 7.50 13.86
N ARG A 163 -1.92 8.41 13.54
CA ARG A 163 -3.37 8.22 13.62
C ARG A 163 -3.84 6.94 12.94
N VAL A 164 -3.63 6.85 11.64
CA VAL A 164 -4.12 5.73 10.81
C VAL A 164 -3.38 4.43 11.13
N GLN A 165 -2.06 4.51 11.35
CA GLN A 165 -1.23 3.35 11.69
C GLN A 165 -1.59 2.75 13.05
N THR A 166 -1.91 3.59 14.04
CA THR A 166 -2.32 3.11 15.37
C THR A 166 -3.71 2.47 15.34
N ALA A 167 -4.65 3.02 14.57
CA ALA A 167 -5.95 2.38 14.35
C ALA A 167 -5.81 1.02 13.65
N ALA A 168 -4.93 0.90 12.67
CA ALA A 168 -4.62 -0.38 12.02
C ALA A 168 -3.98 -1.38 13.00
N LEU A 169 -3.03 -0.92 13.83
CA LEU A 169 -2.43 -1.75 14.88
C LEU A 169 -3.49 -2.24 15.89
N LYS A 170 -4.46 -1.38 16.24
CA LYS A 170 -5.57 -1.75 17.11
C LYS A 170 -6.40 -2.90 16.54
N ILE A 171 -6.76 -2.83 15.26
CA ILE A 171 -7.49 -3.91 14.57
C ILE A 171 -6.72 -5.23 14.64
N ILE A 172 -5.40 -5.20 14.41
CA ILE A 172 -4.53 -6.38 14.47
C ILE A 172 -4.44 -6.95 15.90
N VAL A 173 -4.27 -6.09 16.90
CA VAL A 173 -4.19 -6.50 18.32
C VAL A 173 -5.52 -7.05 18.81
N ASP A 174 -6.64 -6.44 18.44
CA ASP A 174 -7.96 -6.92 18.83
C ASP A 174 -8.25 -8.30 18.21
N ARG A 175 -7.88 -8.54 16.95
CA ARG A 175 -7.95 -9.87 16.32
C ARG A 175 -7.11 -10.90 17.07
N GLU A 176 -5.92 -10.55 17.50
CA GLU A 176 -5.07 -11.47 18.27
C GLU A 176 -5.68 -11.78 19.64
N LYS A 177 -6.35 -10.80 20.30
CA LYS A 177 -7.11 -11.05 21.54
C LYS A 177 -8.29 -11.99 21.30
N GLU A 178 -9.02 -11.82 20.20
CA GLU A 178 -10.11 -12.73 19.80
C GLU A 178 -9.59 -14.17 19.65
N ILE A 179 -8.44 -14.34 18.99
CA ILE A 179 -7.82 -15.66 18.79
C ILE A 179 -7.39 -16.30 20.11
N ILE A 180 -6.73 -15.53 21.01
CA ILE A 180 -6.24 -16.02 22.29
C ILE A 180 -7.40 -16.40 23.22
N ASN A 181 -8.47 -15.62 23.22
CA ASN A 181 -9.62 -15.83 24.09
C ASN A 181 -10.63 -16.83 23.52
N PHE A 182 -10.43 -17.31 22.29
CA PHE A 182 -11.35 -18.22 21.63
C PHE A 182 -11.39 -19.58 22.34
N LYS A 183 -12.58 -20.03 22.64
CA LYS A 183 -12.82 -21.37 23.20
C LYS A 183 -13.46 -22.26 22.14
N PRO A 184 -12.73 -23.28 21.65
CA PRO A 184 -13.30 -24.21 20.67
C PRO A 184 -14.52 -24.96 21.26
N GLU A 185 -15.59 -24.96 20.48
CA GLU A 185 -16.81 -25.76 20.83
C GLU A 185 -16.93 -26.94 19.89
N ASP A 186 -17.35 -28.07 20.44
CA ASP A 186 -17.63 -29.27 19.63
C ASP A 186 -18.92 -29.07 18.83
N ARG A 187 -18.90 -29.53 17.59
CA ARG A 187 -20.03 -29.54 16.67
C ARG A 187 -20.14 -30.93 16.05
N TYR A 188 -21.37 -31.32 15.78
CA TYR A 188 -21.71 -32.63 15.24
C TYR A 188 -22.68 -32.45 14.09
N LYS A 189 -22.59 -33.36 13.11
CA LYS A 189 -23.62 -33.58 12.09
C LYS A 189 -23.78 -35.05 11.84
N VAL A 190 -24.98 -35.48 11.48
CA VAL A 190 -25.26 -36.87 11.13
C VAL A 190 -25.33 -36.98 9.62
N GLU A 191 -24.45 -37.79 9.05
CA GLU A 191 -24.38 -38.07 7.62
C GLU A 191 -24.86 -39.48 7.35
N LEU A 192 -25.58 -39.65 6.23
CA LEU A 192 -26.06 -40.92 5.71
C LEU A 192 -25.33 -41.25 4.43
N ASP A 193 -24.73 -42.41 4.36
CA ASP A 193 -24.26 -42.96 3.10
C ASP A 193 -25.44 -43.70 2.44
N LEU A 194 -25.87 -43.21 1.29
CA LEU A 194 -27.05 -43.67 0.58
C LEU A 194 -26.65 -44.29 -0.75
N LYS A 195 -27.40 -45.32 -1.16
CA LYS A 195 -27.20 -46.01 -2.43
C LYS A 195 -28.52 -46.23 -3.13
N GLN A 196 -28.61 -45.78 -4.39
CA GLN A 196 -29.72 -46.09 -5.29
C GLN A 196 -29.14 -46.65 -6.59
N ASN A 197 -29.49 -47.92 -6.89
CA ASN A 197 -28.86 -48.69 -7.96
C ASN A 197 -27.33 -48.77 -7.76
N ASN A 198 -26.56 -48.26 -8.75
CA ASN A 198 -25.11 -48.22 -8.69
C ASN A 198 -24.56 -46.88 -8.18
N ASN A 199 -25.42 -45.89 -7.92
CA ASN A 199 -25.03 -44.56 -7.52
C ASN A 199 -24.99 -44.44 -5.99
N ALA A 200 -23.83 -44.09 -5.42
CA ALA A 200 -23.66 -43.85 -4.01
C ALA A 200 -23.46 -42.35 -3.76
N PHE A 201 -24.10 -41.80 -2.74
CA PHE A 201 -23.99 -40.41 -2.35
C PHE A 201 -24.19 -40.23 -0.85
N THR A 202 -23.76 -39.09 -0.30
CA THR A 202 -23.91 -38.79 1.12
C THR A 202 -24.94 -37.67 1.29
N ALA A 203 -25.86 -37.82 2.24
CA ALA A 203 -26.82 -36.82 2.66
C ALA A 203 -26.64 -36.46 4.12
N THR A 204 -26.83 -35.21 4.48
CA THR A 204 -26.74 -34.72 5.88
C THR A 204 -28.15 -34.54 6.44
N ILE A 205 -28.41 -35.00 7.66
CA ILE A 205 -29.65 -34.72 8.39
C ILE A 205 -29.68 -33.20 8.67
N VAL A 206 -30.76 -32.56 8.23
CA VAL A 206 -30.84 -31.09 8.32
C VAL A 206 -31.96 -30.59 9.24
N LYS A 207 -33.10 -31.33 9.31
CA LYS A 207 -34.27 -30.88 10.07
C LYS A 207 -35.26 -32.03 10.32
N LYS A 208 -36.27 -31.80 11.18
CA LYS A 208 -37.45 -32.64 11.24
C LYS A 208 -38.42 -32.34 10.09
N ASN A 209 -39.17 -33.30 9.68
CA ASN A 209 -40.19 -33.14 8.65
C ASN A 209 -41.24 -32.12 9.13
N GLY A 210 -41.59 -31.15 8.30
CA GLY A 210 -42.49 -30.06 8.64
C GLY A 210 -41.81 -28.81 9.23
N GLU A 211 -40.52 -28.87 9.61
CA GLU A 211 -39.78 -27.68 10.00
C GLU A 211 -39.28 -26.87 8.75
N GLU A 212 -39.32 -25.55 8.86
CA GLU A 212 -38.79 -24.68 7.81
C GLU A 212 -37.27 -24.53 7.87
N LYS A 213 -36.72 -24.49 9.08
CA LYS A 213 -35.28 -24.22 9.32
C LYS A 213 -34.46 -25.49 9.46
N ASN A 214 -33.25 -25.49 8.98
CA ASN A 214 -32.29 -26.59 9.10
C ASN A 214 -31.65 -26.63 10.51
N THR A 215 -32.42 -27.01 11.52
CA THR A 215 -32.02 -26.98 12.94
C THR A 215 -31.02 -28.07 13.31
N LEU A 216 -30.91 -29.15 12.51
CA LEU A 216 -30.05 -30.32 12.76
C LEU A 216 -28.81 -30.39 11.90
N SER A 217 -28.61 -29.45 11.01
CA SER A 217 -27.41 -29.39 10.14
C SER A 217 -26.11 -29.14 10.94
N GLU A 218 -26.21 -28.52 12.11
CA GLU A 218 -25.11 -28.28 13.06
C GLU A 218 -25.63 -28.50 14.48
N ILE A 219 -25.20 -29.62 15.12
CA ILE A 219 -25.64 -30.04 16.44
C ILE A 219 -24.54 -29.73 17.46
N LYS A 220 -24.90 -29.11 18.59
CA LYS A 220 -23.96 -28.81 19.68
C LYS A 220 -23.87 -29.95 20.72
N ASP A 221 -24.91 -30.70 20.86
CA ASP A 221 -25.02 -31.77 21.84
C ASP A 221 -24.76 -33.16 21.21
N LYS A 222 -23.71 -33.84 21.67
CA LYS A 222 -23.35 -35.20 21.22
C LYS A 222 -24.47 -36.17 21.44
N ALA A 223 -25.14 -36.12 22.61
CA ALA A 223 -26.21 -37.03 22.97
C ALA A 223 -27.41 -36.90 22.00
N LEU A 224 -27.68 -35.70 21.50
CA LEU A 224 -28.70 -35.48 20.45
C LEU A 224 -28.29 -36.15 19.14
N ALA A 225 -27.01 -36.01 18.71
CA ALA A 225 -26.52 -36.67 17.52
C ALA A 225 -26.61 -38.20 17.63
N GLU A 226 -26.25 -38.79 18.79
CA GLU A 226 -26.38 -40.22 19.07
C GLU A 226 -27.84 -40.67 19.08
N LYS A 227 -28.77 -39.91 19.67
CA LYS A 227 -30.20 -40.18 19.61
C LYS A 227 -30.72 -40.20 18.17
N ILE A 228 -30.28 -39.28 17.31
CA ILE A 228 -30.64 -39.26 15.89
C ILE A 228 -30.15 -40.54 15.20
N VAL A 229 -28.89 -40.96 15.43
CA VAL A 229 -28.34 -42.20 14.84
C VAL A 229 -29.13 -43.41 15.30
N ASN A 230 -29.45 -43.52 16.56
CA ASN A 230 -30.25 -44.63 17.10
C ASN A 230 -31.66 -44.64 16.52
N TYR A 231 -32.29 -43.48 16.35
CA TYR A 231 -33.59 -43.34 15.68
C TYR A 231 -33.58 -43.82 14.23
N LEU A 232 -32.48 -43.59 13.51
CA LEU A 232 -32.32 -43.92 12.11
C LEU A 232 -32.07 -45.43 11.86
N GLN A 233 -31.64 -46.18 12.86
CA GLN A 233 -31.39 -47.64 12.75
C GLN A 233 -32.65 -48.39 12.28
N GLY A 234 -32.50 -49.15 11.20
CA GLY A 234 -33.59 -49.94 10.62
C GLY A 234 -34.72 -49.14 9.93
N LYS A 235 -34.57 -47.80 9.80
CA LYS A 235 -35.55 -47.02 9.08
C LYS A 235 -35.32 -47.10 7.57
N SER A 236 -36.41 -47.02 6.79
CA SER A 236 -36.36 -46.87 5.36
C SER A 236 -36.16 -45.41 4.98
N ALA A 237 -35.43 -45.17 3.91
CA ALA A 237 -35.19 -43.84 3.33
C ALA A 237 -35.89 -43.73 1.96
N GLU A 238 -36.44 -42.57 1.69
CA GLU A 238 -37.14 -42.25 0.44
C GLU A 238 -36.71 -40.87 -0.09
N ILE A 239 -36.33 -40.81 -1.33
CA ILE A 239 -36.09 -39.53 -2.03
C ILE A 239 -37.44 -38.95 -2.39
N ILE A 240 -37.86 -37.90 -1.68
CA ILE A 240 -39.16 -37.25 -1.86
C ILE A 240 -39.13 -36.06 -2.84
N ALA A 241 -37.93 -35.49 -3.05
CA ALA A 241 -37.78 -34.40 -4.02
C ALA A 241 -36.36 -34.35 -4.58
N ILE A 242 -36.24 -33.99 -5.84
CA ILE A 242 -35.02 -33.64 -6.52
C ILE A 242 -35.28 -32.27 -7.15
N THR A 243 -34.54 -31.24 -6.73
CA THR A 243 -34.69 -29.89 -7.24
C THR A 243 -33.44 -29.44 -7.97
N HIS A 244 -33.62 -28.88 -9.15
CA HIS A 244 -32.55 -28.26 -9.93
C HIS A 244 -32.76 -26.76 -9.96
N LYS A 245 -31.69 -26.02 -9.73
CA LYS A 245 -31.72 -24.56 -9.74
C LYS A 245 -30.49 -24.02 -10.44
N ASP A 246 -30.67 -23.21 -11.45
CA ASP A 246 -29.58 -22.47 -12.07
C ASP A 246 -29.14 -21.32 -11.14
N VAL A 247 -27.92 -21.41 -10.63
CA VAL A 247 -27.30 -20.40 -9.78
C VAL A 247 -26.27 -19.64 -10.58
N LYS A 248 -26.49 -18.34 -10.75
CA LYS A 248 -25.56 -17.45 -11.42
C LYS A 248 -24.52 -16.92 -10.42
N ARG A 249 -23.25 -17.00 -10.79
CA ARG A 249 -22.14 -16.35 -10.07
C ARG A 249 -21.60 -15.23 -10.95
N ASN A 250 -21.75 -14.00 -10.49
CA ASN A 250 -21.31 -12.81 -11.23
C ASN A 250 -19.80 -12.64 -11.15
N PRO A 251 -19.17 -12.04 -12.16
CA PRO A 251 -17.78 -11.63 -12.09
C PRO A 251 -17.58 -10.54 -11.06
N SER A 252 -16.33 -10.42 -10.59
CA SER A 252 -15.95 -9.33 -9.68
C SER A 252 -15.84 -8.01 -10.45
N ALA A 253 -16.07 -6.89 -9.75
CA ALA A 253 -15.86 -5.56 -10.30
C ALA A 253 -14.40 -5.35 -10.76
N PRO A 254 -14.15 -4.41 -11.67
CA PRO A 254 -12.80 -3.95 -11.99
C PRO A 254 -12.05 -3.51 -10.72
N PHE A 255 -10.72 -3.48 -10.78
CA PHE A 255 -9.92 -3.17 -9.61
C PHE A 255 -10.06 -1.72 -9.15
N THR A 256 -10.30 -1.56 -7.84
CA THR A 256 -9.89 -0.38 -7.07
C THR A 256 -8.49 -0.60 -6.53
N THR A 257 -7.85 0.43 -5.96
CA THR A 257 -6.54 0.30 -5.27
C THR A 257 -6.57 -0.79 -4.21
N SER A 258 -7.63 -0.85 -3.41
CA SER A 258 -7.78 -1.84 -2.33
C SER A 258 -7.86 -3.26 -2.88
N THR A 259 -8.79 -3.51 -3.82
CA THR A 259 -8.99 -4.85 -4.39
C THR A 259 -7.79 -5.29 -5.24
N TYR A 260 -7.10 -4.36 -5.89
CA TYR A 260 -5.83 -4.60 -6.58
C TYR A 260 -4.74 -5.09 -5.61
N GLN A 261 -4.49 -4.37 -4.52
CA GLN A 261 -3.49 -4.78 -3.52
C GLN A 261 -3.83 -6.13 -2.90
N GLN A 262 -5.12 -6.37 -2.61
CA GLN A 262 -5.59 -7.65 -2.10
C GLN A 262 -5.30 -8.80 -3.07
N ALA A 263 -5.61 -8.62 -4.35
CA ALA A 263 -5.41 -9.64 -5.37
C ALA A 263 -3.92 -9.92 -5.63
N VAL A 264 -3.10 -8.89 -5.78
CA VAL A 264 -1.65 -9.02 -5.98
C VAL A 264 -0.99 -9.73 -4.80
N ASN A 265 -1.36 -9.39 -3.56
CA ASN A 265 -0.81 -10.06 -2.38
C ASN A 265 -1.27 -11.52 -2.27
N SER A 266 -2.57 -11.80 -2.47
CA SER A 266 -3.11 -13.15 -2.32
C SER A 266 -2.65 -14.10 -3.42
N MET A 267 -2.69 -13.66 -4.69
CA MET A 267 -2.44 -14.49 -5.88
C MET A 267 -0.97 -14.56 -6.25
N LEU A 268 -0.25 -13.42 -6.16
CA LEU A 268 1.15 -13.32 -6.59
C LEU A 268 2.15 -13.32 -5.41
N GLY A 269 1.67 -13.15 -4.17
CA GLY A 269 2.54 -13.10 -2.98
C GLY A 269 3.40 -11.84 -2.88
N ILE A 270 3.11 -10.81 -3.68
CA ILE A 270 3.83 -9.53 -3.69
C ILE A 270 3.29 -8.65 -2.56
N SER A 271 4.17 -7.93 -1.85
CA SER A 271 3.77 -7.01 -0.78
C SER A 271 2.92 -5.85 -1.32
N SER A 272 2.06 -5.28 -0.48
CA SER A 272 1.24 -4.12 -0.86
C SER A 272 2.09 -2.90 -1.26
N GLU A 273 3.26 -2.72 -0.64
CA GLU A 273 4.21 -1.67 -1.00
C GLU A 273 4.76 -1.87 -2.41
N ASP A 274 5.22 -3.09 -2.73
CA ASP A 274 5.80 -3.38 -4.04
C ASP A 274 4.72 -3.45 -5.13
N ALA A 275 3.52 -3.93 -4.79
CA ALA A 275 2.36 -3.87 -5.68
C ALA A 275 2.09 -2.42 -6.15
N MET A 276 2.09 -1.45 -5.22
CA MET A 276 1.87 -0.04 -5.58
C MET A 276 3.04 0.56 -6.38
N LYS A 277 4.29 0.14 -6.11
CA LYS A 277 5.43 0.56 -6.95
C LYS A 277 5.32 0.04 -8.38
N ILE A 278 4.87 -1.21 -8.54
CA ILE A 278 4.64 -1.80 -9.88
C ILE A 278 3.50 -1.07 -10.59
N ALA A 279 2.37 -0.84 -9.91
CA ALA A 279 1.26 -0.11 -10.50
C ALA A 279 1.65 1.31 -10.93
N GLN A 280 2.46 2.02 -10.12
CA GLN A 280 2.98 3.34 -10.47
C GLN A 280 3.82 3.29 -11.76
N LYS A 281 4.71 2.30 -11.91
CA LYS A 281 5.49 2.13 -13.14
C LYS A 281 4.62 1.81 -14.35
N LEU A 282 3.62 0.94 -14.18
CA LEU A 282 2.70 0.60 -15.26
C LEU A 282 1.88 1.82 -15.70
N TYR A 283 1.39 2.64 -14.76
CA TYR A 283 0.70 3.89 -15.06
C TYR A 283 1.61 4.90 -15.79
N GLU A 284 2.79 5.17 -15.24
CA GLU A 284 3.75 6.11 -15.83
C GLU A 284 4.26 5.67 -17.21
N GLY A 285 4.27 4.35 -17.46
CA GLY A 285 4.58 3.76 -18.76
C GLY A 285 3.41 3.74 -19.73
N GLY A 286 2.22 4.17 -19.31
CA GLY A 286 1.03 4.19 -20.15
C GLY A 286 0.34 2.84 -20.33
N TYR A 287 0.64 1.84 -19.49
CA TYR A 287 0.05 0.50 -19.59
C TYR A 287 -1.30 0.38 -18.91
N ILE A 288 -1.54 1.14 -17.85
CA ILE A 288 -2.79 1.10 -17.07
C ILE A 288 -3.27 2.52 -16.75
N THR A 289 -4.55 2.63 -16.40
CA THR A 289 -5.16 3.83 -15.83
C THR A 289 -4.56 4.15 -14.45
N TYR A 290 -4.84 5.34 -13.94
CA TYR A 290 -4.35 5.79 -12.64
C TYR A 290 -4.73 4.81 -11.52
N MET A 291 -3.72 4.40 -10.74
CA MET A 291 -3.84 3.26 -9.81
C MET A 291 -4.34 3.63 -8.42
N ARG A 292 -4.42 4.91 -8.05
CA ARG A 292 -4.97 5.35 -6.75
C ARG A 292 -6.42 5.77 -6.92
N THR A 293 -7.30 4.78 -7.00
CA THR A 293 -8.74 4.98 -7.21
C THR A 293 -9.55 4.08 -6.30
N ASP A 294 -10.70 4.56 -5.87
CA ASP A 294 -11.75 3.80 -5.19
C ASP A 294 -12.96 3.56 -6.12
N SER A 295 -12.87 4.03 -7.37
CA SER A 295 -13.90 3.85 -8.39
C SER A 295 -13.79 2.49 -9.06
N VAL A 296 -14.96 1.90 -9.35
CA VAL A 296 -15.12 0.70 -10.19
C VAL A 296 -15.71 1.03 -11.57
N ARG A 297 -15.84 2.31 -11.89
CA ARG A 297 -16.40 2.79 -13.17
C ARG A 297 -15.46 2.49 -14.33
N LEU A 298 -16.03 2.14 -15.45
CA LEU A 298 -15.35 2.04 -16.75
C LEU A 298 -15.94 3.07 -17.72
N SER A 299 -15.13 3.66 -18.57
CA SER A 299 -15.60 4.48 -19.68
C SER A 299 -16.26 3.62 -20.76
N ASP A 300 -17.13 4.22 -21.58
CA ASP A 300 -17.78 3.53 -22.69
C ASP A 300 -16.76 2.96 -23.69
N GLU A 301 -15.65 3.65 -23.88
CA GLU A 301 -14.55 3.18 -24.71
C GLU A 301 -13.89 1.92 -24.13
N ALA A 302 -13.64 1.89 -22.84
CA ALA A 302 -13.10 0.69 -22.16
C ALA A 302 -14.05 -0.49 -22.26
N VAL A 303 -15.35 -0.26 -22.07
CA VAL A 303 -16.38 -1.30 -22.29
C VAL A 303 -16.38 -1.78 -23.73
N GLY A 304 -16.24 -0.87 -24.71
CA GLY A 304 -16.12 -1.19 -26.13
C GLY A 304 -14.89 -2.05 -26.45
N MET A 305 -13.73 -1.74 -25.87
CA MET A 305 -12.52 -2.57 -26.00
C MET A 305 -12.72 -3.97 -25.43
N ALA A 306 -13.28 -4.07 -24.21
CA ALA A 306 -13.56 -5.37 -23.59
C ALA A 306 -14.53 -6.21 -24.44
N LYS A 307 -15.62 -5.59 -24.95
CA LYS A 307 -16.60 -6.23 -25.83
C LYS A 307 -15.94 -6.79 -27.09
N GLY A 308 -15.12 -6.00 -27.78
CA GLY A 308 -14.40 -6.44 -28.98
C GLY A 308 -13.52 -7.65 -28.69
N TYR A 309 -12.73 -7.61 -27.64
CA TYR A 309 -11.87 -8.72 -27.23
C TYR A 309 -12.65 -9.97 -26.83
N ILE A 310 -13.68 -9.83 -25.98
CA ILE A 310 -14.51 -10.96 -25.54
C ILE A 310 -15.19 -11.63 -26.71
N ASN A 311 -15.81 -10.85 -27.60
CA ASN A 311 -16.51 -11.40 -28.77
C ASN A 311 -15.57 -12.15 -29.71
N SER A 312 -14.36 -11.63 -29.94
CA SER A 312 -13.39 -12.26 -30.85
C SER A 312 -12.76 -13.52 -30.24
N LYS A 313 -12.52 -13.56 -28.94
CA LYS A 313 -11.80 -14.68 -28.30
C LYS A 313 -12.73 -15.78 -27.77
N PHE A 314 -13.89 -15.40 -27.22
CA PHE A 314 -14.78 -16.32 -26.51
C PHE A 314 -16.16 -16.46 -27.18
N GLY A 315 -16.57 -15.48 -27.96
CA GLY A 315 -17.90 -15.43 -28.59
C GLY A 315 -18.84 -14.45 -27.88
N ALA A 316 -19.86 -13.98 -28.60
CA ALA A 316 -20.77 -12.93 -28.15
C ALA A 316 -21.57 -13.29 -26.88
N GLN A 317 -21.86 -14.59 -26.66
CA GLN A 317 -22.57 -15.06 -25.47
C GLN A 317 -21.79 -14.85 -24.15
N TYR A 318 -20.47 -14.62 -24.23
CA TYR A 318 -19.64 -14.34 -23.08
C TYR A 318 -19.60 -12.87 -22.68
N PHE A 319 -20.13 -11.96 -23.49
CA PHE A 319 -20.16 -10.53 -23.13
C PHE A 319 -21.45 -10.17 -22.41
N THR A 320 -21.31 -9.41 -21.31
CA THR A 320 -22.41 -8.74 -20.61
C THR A 320 -21.90 -7.40 -20.12
N ASN A 321 -22.60 -6.32 -20.51
CA ASN A 321 -22.27 -4.98 -20.01
C ASN A 321 -22.67 -4.87 -18.53
N HIS A 322 -21.75 -5.24 -17.64
CA HIS A 322 -21.95 -5.09 -16.20
C HIS A 322 -21.65 -3.65 -15.76
N ILE A 323 -22.64 -3.02 -15.13
CA ILE A 323 -22.49 -1.71 -14.49
C ILE A 323 -22.33 -1.93 -13.00
N TYR A 324 -21.15 -1.59 -12.46
CA TYR A 324 -20.85 -1.67 -11.04
C TYR A 324 -21.09 -0.32 -10.38
N LYS A 325 -21.73 -0.33 -9.21
CA LYS A 325 -21.97 0.89 -8.43
C LYS A 325 -20.74 1.22 -7.59
N ASN A 326 -20.33 2.48 -7.65
CA ASN A 326 -19.35 3.02 -6.72
C ASN A 326 -19.92 3.02 -5.30
N LYS A 327 -19.04 2.96 -4.30
CA LYS A 327 -19.42 3.22 -2.91
C LYS A 327 -19.81 4.70 -2.76
N ASP A 328 -20.77 5.00 -1.88
CA ASP A 328 -21.10 6.37 -1.58
C ASP A 328 -19.86 7.15 -1.11
N GLY A 329 -19.62 8.30 -1.74
CA GLY A 329 -18.47 9.14 -1.43
C GLY A 329 -17.16 8.82 -2.16
N SER A 330 -17.14 7.82 -3.08
CA SER A 330 -16.01 7.61 -3.97
C SER A 330 -15.79 8.80 -4.93
N GLN A 331 -14.55 8.92 -5.42
CA GLN A 331 -14.20 9.97 -6.39
C GLN A 331 -14.75 9.58 -7.77
N ASP A 332 -15.94 10.06 -8.10
CA ASP A 332 -16.63 9.72 -9.38
C ASP A 332 -15.87 10.15 -10.64
N ALA A 333 -14.89 11.05 -10.51
CA ALA A 333 -14.06 11.50 -11.63
C ALA A 333 -13.05 10.44 -12.09
N HIS A 334 -12.73 9.45 -11.26
CA HIS A 334 -11.76 8.41 -11.59
C HIS A 334 -12.42 7.18 -12.23
N GLU A 335 -11.65 6.50 -13.08
CA GLU A 335 -11.96 5.15 -13.53
C GLU A 335 -11.33 4.09 -12.62
N ALA A 336 -11.77 2.84 -12.79
CA ALA A 336 -11.12 1.67 -12.21
C ALA A 336 -9.71 1.46 -12.78
N ILE A 337 -8.89 0.67 -12.09
CA ILE A 337 -7.60 0.22 -12.61
C ILE A 337 -7.84 -0.80 -13.72
N ARG A 338 -7.44 -0.44 -14.93
CA ARG A 338 -7.59 -1.24 -16.15
C ARG A 338 -6.42 -1.02 -17.11
N PRO A 339 -6.18 -1.90 -18.08
CA PRO A 339 -5.30 -1.61 -19.21
C PRO A 339 -5.75 -0.33 -19.93
N SER A 340 -4.81 0.53 -20.29
CA SER A 340 -5.08 1.71 -21.12
C SER A 340 -5.40 1.31 -22.56
N ASP A 341 -4.62 0.36 -23.08
CA ASP A 341 -4.85 -0.28 -24.39
C ASP A 341 -4.54 -1.77 -24.27
N ILE A 342 -5.52 -2.62 -24.65
CA ILE A 342 -5.37 -4.08 -24.62
C ILE A 342 -4.51 -4.65 -25.75
N HIS A 343 -4.18 -3.85 -26.75
CA HIS A 343 -3.34 -4.21 -27.90
C HIS A 343 -1.89 -3.72 -27.76
N GLN A 344 -1.56 -3.02 -26.69
CA GLN A 344 -0.24 -2.46 -26.45
C GLN A 344 0.84 -3.56 -26.33
N SER A 345 2.02 -3.31 -26.90
CA SER A 345 3.16 -4.20 -26.74
C SER A 345 3.68 -4.23 -25.30
N LEU A 346 3.82 -5.43 -24.75
CA LEU A 346 4.29 -5.67 -23.39
C LEU A 346 5.80 -6.00 -23.31
N SER A 347 6.53 -5.90 -24.41
CA SER A 347 7.96 -6.29 -24.50
C SER A 347 8.89 -5.51 -23.58
N GLY A 348 8.46 -4.34 -23.08
CA GLY A 348 9.21 -3.52 -22.12
C GLY A 348 9.01 -3.87 -20.66
N LEU A 349 8.09 -4.80 -20.32
CA LEU A 349 7.75 -5.15 -18.94
C LEU A 349 8.64 -6.28 -18.40
N LEU A 350 9.03 -6.17 -17.14
CA LEU A 350 9.73 -7.22 -16.40
C LEU A 350 8.75 -8.29 -15.86
N ASN A 351 9.28 -9.44 -15.42
CA ASN A 351 8.48 -10.58 -14.99
C ASN A 351 7.33 -10.24 -14.01
N ASP A 352 7.62 -9.50 -12.94
CA ASP A 352 6.59 -9.16 -11.96
C ASP A 352 5.63 -8.09 -12.49
N GLU A 353 6.09 -7.18 -13.34
CA GLU A 353 5.26 -6.20 -14.03
C GLU A 353 4.29 -6.90 -15.00
N LEU A 354 4.77 -7.91 -15.75
CA LEU A 354 3.93 -8.74 -16.64
C LEU A 354 2.86 -9.51 -15.86
N LYS A 355 3.22 -10.15 -14.74
CA LYS A 355 2.26 -10.88 -13.89
C LYS A 355 1.16 -9.95 -13.35
N VAL A 356 1.57 -8.78 -12.86
CA VAL A 356 0.63 -7.78 -12.33
C VAL A 356 -0.24 -7.21 -13.45
N TYR A 357 0.34 -6.88 -14.61
CA TYR A 357 -0.44 -6.43 -15.76
C TYR A 357 -1.45 -7.50 -16.21
N SER A 358 -1.03 -8.77 -16.31
CA SER A 358 -1.92 -9.89 -16.67
C SER A 358 -3.07 -10.04 -15.67
N LEU A 359 -2.81 -9.86 -14.38
CA LEU A 359 -3.85 -9.88 -13.35
C LEU A 359 -4.86 -8.73 -13.54
N ILE A 360 -4.38 -7.52 -13.86
CA ILE A 360 -5.24 -6.35 -14.12
C ILE A 360 -6.05 -6.59 -15.42
N PHE A 361 -5.39 -7.08 -16.46
CA PHE A 361 -6.03 -7.41 -17.73
C PHE A 361 -7.15 -8.44 -17.56
N ASN A 362 -6.87 -9.57 -16.90
CA ASN A 362 -7.85 -10.61 -16.67
C ASN A 362 -9.04 -10.09 -15.87
N ARG A 363 -8.81 -9.32 -14.80
CA ARG A 363 -9.88 -8.71 -14.00
C ARG A 363 -10.72 -7.73 -14.81
N PHE A 364 -10.12 -6.94 -15.69
CA PHE A 364 -10.83 -6.02 -16.57
C PHE A 364 -11.74 -6.78 -17.54
N ILE A 365 -11.21 -7.80 -18.22
CA ILE A 365 -11.97 -8.62 -19.15
C ILE A 365 -13.07 -9.39 -18.42
N GLU A 366 -12.76 -10.12 -17.33
CA GLU A 366 -13.76 -10.90 -16.58
C GLU A 366 -14.92 -10.04 -16.10
N SER A 367 -14.63 -8.77 -15.72
CA SER A 367 -15.65 -7.86 -15.19
C SER A 367 -16.76 -7.54 -16.20
N GLN A 368 -16.49 -7.71 -17.50
CA GLN A 368 -17.42 -7.45 -18.59
C GLN A 368 -17.92 -8.75 -19.26
N MET A 369 -17.61 -9.91 -18.63
CA MET A 369 -18.09 -11.20 -19.13
C MET A 369 -19.37 -11.65 -18.42
N SER A 370 -20.11 -12.49 -19.10
CA SER A 370 -21.33 -13.12 -18.58
C SER A 370 -21.05 -13.92 -17.31
N SER A 371 -22.06 -14.01 -16.45
CA SER A 371 -21.99 -14.80 -15.21
C SER A 371 -21.73 -16.28 -15.52
N ALA A 372 -20.96 -16.94 -14.67
CA ALA A 372 -20.88 -18.39 -14.65
C ALA A 372 -22.22 -18.97 -14.14
N VAL A 373 -22.71 -20.02 -14.80
CA VAL A 373 -23.98 -20.67 -14.43
C VAL A 373 -23.69 -22.07 -13.91
N TYR A 374 -24.23 -22.35 -12.75
CA TYR A 374 -24.13 -23.66 -12.09
C TYR A 374 -25.52 -24.28 -11.97
N ASP A 375 -25.64 -25.57 -12.31
CA ASP A 375 -26.77 -26.38 -11.86
C ASP A 375 -26.54 -26.81 -10.43
N GLN A 376 -27.35 -26.30 -9.53
CA GLN A 376 -27.37 -26.74 -8.15
C GLN A 376 -28.50 -27.75 -7.97
N THR A 377 -28.12 -29.01 -7.76
CA THR A 377 -29.03 -30.10 -7.48
C THR A 377 -29.12 -30.33 -5.98
N VAL A 378 -30.34 -30.33 -5.44
CA VAL A 378 -30.63 -30.69 -4.05
C VAL A 378 -31.55 -31.88 -4.05
N ILE A 379 -31.08 -32.99 -3.44
CA ILE A 379 -31.88 -34.20 -3.20
C ILE A 379 -32.38 -34.17 -1.75
N THR A 380 -33.68 -34.20 -1.57
CA THR A 380 -34.34 -34.26 -0.27
C THR A 380 -34.75 -35.69 0.02
N VAL A 381 -34.21 -36.24 1.10
CA VAL A 381 -34.48 -37.61 1.53
C VAL A 381 -35.25 -37.60 2.85
N LYS A 382 -36.37 -38.30 2.90
CA LYS A 382 -37.18 -38.47 4.11
C LYS A 382 -36.83 -39.83 4.76
N ILE A 383 -36.57 -39.78 6.07
CA ILE A 383 -36.28 -40.97 6.90
C ILE A 383 -37.15 -40.88 8.17
N GLY A 384 -38.32 -41.51 8.14
CA GLY A 384 -39.29 -41.33 9.22
C GLY A 384 -39.71 -39.88 9.37
N GLU A 385 -39.42 -39.29 10.55
CA GLU A 385 -39.69 -37.89 10.85
C GLU A 385 -38.53 -36.92 10.52
N LEU A 386 -37.45 -37.42 9.94
CA LEU A 386 -36.26 -36.65 9.66
C LEU A 386 -36.11 -36.39 8.15
N ILE A 387 -35.51 -35.26 7.83
CA ILE A 387 -35.13 -34.86 6.46
C ILE A 387 -33.61 -34.77 6.39
N ALA A 388 -33.05 -35.44 5.39
CA ALA A 388 -31.67 -35.28 4.97
C ALA A 388 -31.59 -34.60 3.61
N GLU A 389 -30.51 -33.85 3.37
CA GLU A 389 -30.24 -33.22 2.07
C GLU A 389 -28.87 -33.63 1.55
N ALA A 390 -28.81 -33.90 0.25
CA ALA A 390 -27.57 -34.01 -0.53
C ALA A 390 -27.52 -32.89 -1.54
N ASN A 391 -26.37 -32.22 -1.65
CA ASN A 391 -26.19 -31.08 -2.52
C ASN A 391 -25.04 -31.35 -3.50
N ALA A 392 -25.25 -31.05 -4.78
CA ALA A 392 -24.22 -31.03 -5.79
C ALA A 392 -24.31 -29.72 -6.61
N SER A 393 -23.20 -29.30 -7.18
CA SER A 393 -23.15 -28.11 -8.04
C SER A 393 -22.24 -28.41 -9.22
N VAL A 394 -22.79 -28.37 -10.43
CA VAL A 394 -22.08 -28.61 -11.70
C VAL A 394 -22.09 -27.32 -12.52
N MET A 395 -20.96 -27.00 -13.12
CA MET A 395 -20.84 -25.83 -13.99
C MET A 395 -21.49 -26.13 -15.35
N LYS A 396 -22.55 -25.39 -15.69
CA LYS A 396 -23.22 -25.46 -16.99
C LYS A 396 -22.62 -24.51 -18.02
N PHE A 397 -22.16 -23.36 -17.56
CA PHE A 397 -21.59 -22.32 -18.41
C PHE A 397 -20.44 -21.62 -17.68
N LYS A 398 -19.26 -21.64 -18.30
CA LYS A 398 -18.03 -21.07 -17.68
C LYS A 398 -18.15 -19.56 -17.44
N GLY A 399 -18.83 -18.81 -18.32
CA GLY A 399 -18.93 -17.36 -18.22
C GLY A 399 -17.54 -16.72 -18.05
N TYR A 400 -17.42 -15.79 -17.12
CA TYR A 400 -16.17 -15.08 -16.84
C TYR A 400 -14.98 -15.98 -16.46
N LYS A 401 -15.21 -17.18 -15.95
CA LYS A 401 -14.14 -18.12 -15.60
C LYS A 401 -13.33 -18.59 -16.81
N ALA A 402 -13.89 -18.48 -18.02
CA ALA A 402 -13.18 -18.82 -19.24
C ALA A 402 -11.88 -18.01 -19.47
N VAL A 403 -11.72 -16.85 -18.82
CA VAL A 403 -10.50 -16.02 -18.89
C VAL A 403 -9.28 -16.77 -18.34
N TYR A 404 -9.47 -17.63 -17.34
CA TYR A 404 -8.38 -18.26 -16.59
C TYR A 404 -7.90 -19.59 -17.17
N ASN A 405 -8.51 -20.07 -18.27
CA ASN A 405 -8.23 -21.38 -18.88
C ASN A 405 -8.22 -22.54 -17.85
N ASP A 406 -8.96 -22.38 -16.74
CA ASP A 406 -9.13 -23.47 -15.79
C ASP A 406 -9.91 -24.57 -16.46
N ASP A 407 -9.24 -25.66 -16.81
CA ASP A 407 -9.83 -26.94 -17.18
C ASP A 407 -10.41 -27.62 -15.91
N GLU A 408 -11.25 -26.88 -15.16
CA GLU A 408 -12.23 -27.53 -14.32
C GLU A 408 -13.21 -28.23 -15.29
N ASP A 409 -12.84 -29.46 -15.68
CA ASP A 409 -13.67 -30.34 -16.46
C ASP A 409 -15.10 -30.31 -15.92
N GLU A 410 -16.06 -30.33 -16.82
CA GLU A 410 -17.46 -30.59 -16.54
C GLU A 410 -17.56 -31.98 -15.85
N LYS A 411 -17.22 -32.02 -14.55
CA LYS A 411 -17.40 -33.26 -13.78
C LYS A 411 -18.87 -33.52 -13.71
N GLU A 412 -19.28 -34.65 -14.25
CA GLU A 412 -20.65 -35.12 -14.07
C GLU A 412 -21.05 -35.06 -12.61
N SER A 413 -22.26 -34.63 -12.33
CA SER A 413 -22.77 -34.58 -10.98
C SER A 413 -22.71 -35.98 -10.36
N ILE A 414 -22.09 -36.08 -9.17
CA ILE A 414 -22.14 -37.29 -8.34
C ILE A 414 -23.60 -37.72 -8.08
N LEU A 415 -24.56 -36.80 -8.26
CA LEU A 415 -25.99 -37.03 -8.11
C LEU A 415 -26.70 -37.31 -9.44
N SER A 416 -25.96 -37.51 -10.55
CA SER A 416 -26.51 -37.89 -11.85
C SER A 416 -27.14 -39.30 -11.80
N GLY A 417 -28.31 -39.47 -12.41
CA GLY A 417 -28.99 -40.75 -12.50
C GLY A 417 -29.75 -41.20 -11.23
N ILE A 418 -29.85 -40.35 -10.22
CA ILE A 418 -30.67 -40.56 -9.03
C ILE A 418 -32.11 -40.12 -9.30
N ASN A 419 -33.08 -40.93 -8.88
CA ASN A 419 -34.50 -40.69 -9.10
C ASN A 419 -35.28 -40.67 -7.77
N GLN A 420 -36.47 -40.08 -7.76
CA GLN A 420 -37.37 -40.15 -6.62
C GLN A 420 -37.73 -41.61 -6.30
N GLY A 421 -38.00 -41.91 -5.01
CA GLY A 421 -38.38 -43.22 -4.52
C GLY A 421 -37.39 -43.76 -3.51
N ARG A 422 -37.46 -45.10 -3.28
CA ARG A 422 -36.69 -45.78 -2.26
C ARG A 422 -35.18 -45.66 -2.52
N VAL A 423 -34.45 -45.47 -1.43
CA VAL A 423 -32.98 -45.45 -1.40
C VAL A 423 -32.50 -46.27 -0.18
N ASP A 424 -31.43 -47.03 -0.36
CA ASP A 424 -30.88 -47.85 0.70
C ASP A 424 -29.86 -47.05 1.55
N ILE A 425 -29.94 -47.18 2.87
CA ILE A 425 -28.96 -46.63 3.80
C ILE A 425 -27.85 -47.67 3.96
N SER A 426 -26.65 -47.36 3.46
CA SER A 426 -25.47 -48.21 3.58
C SER A 426 -24.58 -47.84 4.78
N GLY A 427 -24.75 -46.64 5.34
CA GLY A 427 -24.01 -46.20 6.53
C GLY A 427 -24.67 -44.99 7.21
N ILE A 428 -24.47 -44.89 8.53
CA ILE A 428 -24.91 -43.75 9.34
C ILE A 428 -23.72 -43.33 10.17
N ASN A 429 -23.25 -42.08 9.97
CA ASN A 429 -22.03 -41.59 10.55
C ASN A 429 -22.25 -40.29 11.33
N ILE A 430 -21.61 -40.14 12.48
CA ILE A 430 -21.51 -38.89 13.19
C ILE A 430 -20.17 -38.25 12.78
N LYS A 431 -20.23 -37.14 12.09
CA LYS A 431 -19.04 -36.28 11.85
C LYS A 431 -18.95 -35.25 12.96
N ASN A 432 -17.78 -35.16 13.56
CA ASN A 432 -17.50 -34.16 14.58
C ASN A 432 -16.37 -33.24 14.16
N TRP A 433 -16.46 -31.99 14.56
CA TRP A 433 -15.39 -31.00 14.39
C TRP A 433 -15.46 -29.99 15.53
N LYS A 434 -14.36 -29.27 15.71
CA LYS A 434 -14.32 -28.12 16.64
C LYS A 434 -14.37 -26.81 15.86
N THR A 435 -15.10 -25.83 16.40
CA THR A 435 -15.05 -24.49 15.89
C THR A 435 -13.60 -23.95 15.94
N LYS A 436 -13.24 -23.11 14.99
CA LYS A 436 -11.87 -22.54 14.89
C LYS A 436 -11.93 -21.05 15.20
N PRO A 437 -10.87 -20.48 15.80
CA PRO A 437 -10.77 -19.05 15.98
C PRO A 437 -10.76 -18.33 14.62
N PRO A 438 -11.07 -17.03 14.58
CA PRO A 438 -10.88 -16.25 13.37
C PRO A 438 -9.40 -16.31 12.92
N SER A 439 -9.17 -16.30 11.63
CA SER A 439 -7.79 -16.33 11.10
C SER A 439 -7.07 -15.02 11.38
N ARG A 440 -5.75 -15.09 11.59
CA ARG A 440 -4.91 -13.91 11.60
C ARG A 440 -5.00 -13.19 10.26
N PHE A 441 -4.82 -11.88 10.29
CA PHE A 441 -4.78 -11.10 9.06
C PHE A 441 -3.55 -11.45 8.21
N THR A 442 -3.74 -11.43 6.90
CA THR A 442 -2.69 -11.27 5.89
C THR A 442 -2.67 -9.81 5.42
N GLU A 443 -1.68 -9.39 4.61
CA GLU A 443 -1.71 -8.03 4.02
C GLU A 443 -2.98 -7.82 3.19
N SER A 444 -3.44 -8.83 2.46
CA SER A 444 -4.69 -8.79 1.71
C SER A 444 -5.91 -8.56 2.62
N THR A 445 -6.06 -9.37 3.66
CA THR A 445 -7.26 -9.32 4.51
C THR A 445 -7.28 -8.11 5.45
N ILE A 446 -6.13 -7.59 5.89
CA ILE A 446 -6.09 -6.35 6.68
C ILE A 446 -6.46 -5.14 5.84
N ILE A 447 -6.06 -5.06 4.56
CA ILE A 447 -6.46 -3.98 3.67
C ILE A 447 -7.98 -3.99 3.47
N LYS A 448 -8.56 -5.17 3.26
CA LYS A 448 -10.02 -5.33 3.19
C LYS A 448 -10.71 -4.85 4.46
N GLU A 449 -10.18 -5.19 5.62
CA GLU A 449 -10.73 -4.78 6.92
C GLU A 449 -10.61 -3.27 7.13
N LEU A 450 -9.46 -2.68 6.81
CA LEU A 450 -9.24 -1.22 6.87
C LEU A 450 -10.24 -0.47 5.98
N GLU A 451 -10.40 -0.92 4.75
CA GLU A 451 -11.37 -0.35 3.82
C GLU A 451 -12.80 -0.44 4.34
N SER A 452 -13.21 -1.62 4.86
CA SER A 452 -14.57 -1.84 5.38
C SER A 452 -14.89 -0.97 6.59
N LYS A 453 -13.86 -0.61 7.37
CA LYS A 453 -13.95 0.26 8.56
C LYS A 453 -13.68 1.74 8.24
N GLY A 454 -13.47 2.12 6.99
CA GLY A 454 -13.19 3.50 6.58
C GLY A 454 -11.83 4.04 7.04
N VAL A 455 -10.90 3.17 7.48
CA VAL A 455 -9.57 3.53 7.97
C VAL A 455 -8.57 3.56 6.82
N GLY A 456 -8.05 4.74 6.52
CA GLY A 456 -7.16 4.95 5.38
C GLY A 456 -7.90 5.21 4.06
N ARG A 457 -7.12 5.45 3.01
CA ARG A 457 -7.60 5.75 1.64
C ARG A 457 -6.64 5.09 0.63
N PRO A 458 -6.95 5.06 -0.67
CA PRO A 458 -6.08 4.47 -1.69
C PRO A 458 -4.60 4.86 -1.58
N SER A 459 -4.31 6.10 -1.25
CA SER A 459 -2.94 6.60 -1.08
C SER A 459 -2.21 6.09 0.17
N THR A 460 -2.90 5.49 1.15
CA THR A 460 -2.33 5.18 2.47
C THR A 460 -2.24 3.72 2.84
N TYR A 461 -3.00 2.81 2.22
CA TYR A 461 -2.99 1.38 2.61
C TYR A 461 -1.59 0.77 2.62
N ALA A 462 -0.83 0.93 1.54
CA ALA A 462 0.54 0.42 1.46
C ALA A 462 1.48 1.06 2.50
N SER A 463 1.34 2.37 2.74
CA SER A 463 2.16 3.11 3.70
C SER A 463 1.88 2.73 5.15
N ILE A 464 0.65 2.34 5.50
CA ILE A 464 0.27 1.84 6.83
C ILE A 464 1.09 0.57 7.15
N MET A 465 1.05 -0.42 6.27
CA MET A 465 1.76 -1.69 6.47
C MET A 465 3.27 -1.50 6.53
N LYS A 466 3.82 -0.72 5.60
CA LYS A 466 5.24 -0.33 5.60
C LYS A 466 5.67 0.29 6.94
N THR A 467 4.87 1.23 7.45
CA THR A 467 5.18 1.96 8.67
C THR A 467 5.13 1.04 9.90
N LEU A 468 4.10 0.21 10.02
CA LEU A 468 3.97 -0.73 11.15
C LEU A 468 5.14 -1.73 11.19
N LYS A 469 5.58 -2.23 10.03
CA LYS A 469 6.77 -3.10 9.90
C LYS A 469 8.06 -2.35 10.29
N ALA A 470 8.28 -1.16 9.74
CA ALA A 470 9.47 -0.36 10.00
C ALA A 470 9.62 0.10 11.45
N ARG A 471 8.49 0.23 12.17
CA ARG A 471 8.45 0.52 13.61
C ARG A 471 8.58 -0.73 14.48
N GLU A 472 8.60 -1.92 13.87
CA GLU A 472 8.63 -3.20 14.57
C GLU A 472 7.40 -3.43 15.48
N TYR A 473 6.25 -2.81 15.12
CA TYR A 473 4.99 -2.99 15.86
C TYR A 473 4.26 -4.26 15.44
N ILE A 474 4.54 -4.75 14.25
CA ILE A 474 4.05 -6.02 13.72
C ILE A 474 5.18 -6.82 13.09
N GLU A 475 5.00 -8.14 13.03
CA GLU A 475 5.79 -9.03 12.21
C GLU A 475 4.89 -9.84 11.27
N ILE A 476 5.46 -10.27 10.15
CA ILE A 476 4.77 -11.11 9.17
C ILE A 476 5.54 -12.41 9.03
N ARG A 477 4.90 -13.53 9.41
CA ARG A 477 5.44 -14.88 9.26
C ARG A 477 4.42 -15.75 8.54
N ASN A 478 4.84 -16.50 7.54
CA ASN A 478 3.96 -17.34 6.71
C ASN A 478 2.72 -16.59 6.19
N LYS A 479 2.92 -15.36 5.69
CA LYS A 479 1.89 -14.42 5.25
C LYS A 479 0.93 -13.93 6.35
N GLN A 480 1.05 -14.37 7.61
CA GLN A 480 0.22 -13.97 8.74
C GLN A 480 0.85 -12.81 9.51
N ILE A 481 0.02 -11.83 9.85
CA ILE A 481 0.41 -10.65 10.60
C ILE A 481 0.14 -10.91 12.09
N THR A 482 1.17 -10.69 12.92
CA THR A 482 1.07 -10.75 14.38
C THR A 482 1.59 -9.45 15.00
N PRO A 483 0.95 -8.92 16.05
CA PRO A 483 1.47 -7.79 16.79
C PRO A 483 2.64 -8.23 17.65
N THR A 484 3.73 -7.44 17.67
CA THR A 484 4.87 -7.66 18.56
C THR A 484 4.54 -7.22 19.99
N ILE A 485 5.38 -7.59 20.95
CA ILE A 485 5.29 -7.06 22.33
C ILE A 485 5.38 -5.54 22.32
N LEU A 486 6.32 -4.98 21.56
CA LEU A 486 6.48 -3.54 21.40
C LEU A 486 5.21 -2.88 20.83
N GLY A 487 4.60 -3.48 19.80
CA GLY A 487 3.36 -2.98 19.21
C GLY A 487 2.19 -2.99 20.20
N ARG A 488 2.06 -4.05 21.00
CA ARG A 488 1.01 -4.16 22.04
C ARG A 488 1.21 -3.09 23.12
N SER A 489 2.44 -2.93 23.65
CA SER A 489 2.74 -1.92 24.68
C SER A 489 2.57 -0.50 24.16
N ALA A 490 2.96 -0.23 22.91
CA ALA A 490 2.74 1.08 22.29
C ALA A 490 1.25 1.39 22.12
N LEU A 491 0.45 0.41 21.67
CA LEU A 491 -1.00 0.57 21.54
C LEU A 491 -1.66 0.80 22.90
N GLU A 492 -1.31 0.00 23.91
CA GLU A 492 -1.87 0.10 25.26
C GLU A 492 -1.63 1.48 25.85
N TYR A 493 -0.41 1.99 25.77
CA TYR A 493 -0.08 3.34 26.21
C TYR A 493 -0.93 4.39 25.47
N LEU A 494 -0.98 4.31 24.12
CA LEU A 494 -1.69 5.31 23.31
C LEU A 494 -3.21 5.30 23.56
N VAL A 495 -3.80 4.13 23.79
CA VAL A 495 -5.24 4.03 24.08
C VAL A 495 -5.57 4.53 25.49
N ASN A 496 -4.72 4.25 26.48
CA ASN A 496 -4.96 4.64 27.85
C ASN A 496 -4.77 6.16 28.07
N GLU A 497 -3.68 6.73 27.51
CA GLU A 497 -3.35 8.14 27.70
C GLU A 497 -4.15 9.08 26.77
N PHE A 498 -4.51 8.63 25.55
CA PHE A 498 -5.18 9.44 24.55
C PHE A 498 -6.51 8.80 24.14
N ASN A 499 -7.38 8.57 25.13
CA ASN A 499 -8.65 7.91 24.94
C ASN A 499 -9.47 8.54 23.79
N GLY A 500 -9.90 7.71 22.86
CA GLY A 500 -10.70 8.10 21.69
C GLY A 500 -9.90 8.50 20.45
N LEU A 501 -8.75 9.18 20.55
CA LEU A 501 -7.97 9.68 19.42
C LEU A 501 -7.43 8.58 18.48
N PHE A 502 -7.18 7.40 19.02
CA PHE A 502 -6.67 6.24 18.27
C PHE A 502 -7.72 5.14 18.06
N SER A 503 -8.99 5.44 18.33
CA SER A 503 -10.06 4.50 18.00
C SER A 503 -10.25 4.39 16.49
N VAL A 504 -10.76 3.22 16.06
CA VAL A 504 -11.07 2.95 14.65
C VAL A 504 -12.12 3.94 14.16
N ASP A 505 -13.18 4.14 14.94
CA ASP A 505 -14.31 5.02 14.58
C ASP A 505 -13.90 6.50 14.48
N TYR A 506 -13.07 6.98 15.42
CA TYR A 506 -12.55 8.35 15.35
C TYR A 506 -11.69 8.55 14.10
N THR A 507 -10.83 7.56 13.80
CA THR A 507 -9.98 7.60 12.60
C THR A 507 -10.81 7.61 11.33
N ALA A 508 -11.84 6.78 11.24
CA ALA A 508 -12.76 6.74 10.10
C ALA A 508 -13.52 8.07 9.91
N LYS A 509 -14.11 8.62 10.99
CA LYS A 509 -14.77 9.93 10.96
C LYS A 509 -13.82 11.05 10.51
N MET A 510 -12.55 10.99 10.92
CA MET A 510 -11.58 11.99 10.52
C MET A 510 -11.23 11.89 9.04
N GLU A 511 -11.10 10.65 8.48
CA GLU A 511 -10.92 10.45 7.04
C GLU A 511 -12.12 10.99 6.25
N GLU A 512 -13.34 10.80 6.77
CA GLU A 512 -14.57 11.36 6.16
C GLU A 512 -14.56 12.89 6.17
N LYS A 513 -14.22 13.52 7.29
CA LYS A 513 -14.08 14.98 7.37
C LYS A 513 -13.05 15.54 6.38
N LEU A 514 -11.93 14.83 6.18
CA LEU A 514 -10.95 15.21 5.16
C LEU A 514 -11.52 15.08 3.73
N ASP A 515 -12.40 14.10 3.49
CA ASP A 515 -13.12 13.99 2.22
C ASP A 515 -14.14 15.10 2.04
N GLU A 516 -14.77 15.57 3.13
CA GLU A 516 -15.69 16.72 3.10
C GLU A 516 -14.97 18.03 2.77
N ILE A 517 -13.73 18.23 3.28
CA ILE A 517 -12.89 19.37 2.84
C ILE A 517 -12.63 19.27 1.34
N ALA A 518 -12.23 18.11 0.84
CA ALA A 518 -11.97 17.90 -0.58
C ALA A 518 -13.17 18.19 -1.47
N ARG A 519 -14.39 18.01 -0.97
CA ARG A 519 -15.66 18.34 -1.64
C ARG A 519 -16.13 19.77 -1.40
N GLY A 520 -15.36 20.60 -0.68
CA GLY A 520 -15.73 21.99 -0.34
C GLY A 520 -16.86 22.12 0.67
N LYS A 521 -17.24 21.03 1.36
CA LYS A 521 -18.34 21.00 2.35
C LYS A 521 -17.90 21.38 3.77
N MET A 522 -16.60 21.36 4.04
CA MET A 522 -16.02 21.66 5.35
C MET A 522 -14.75 22.51 5.19
N ARG A 523 -14.48 23.40 6.15
CA ARG A 523 -13.29 24.25 6.11
C ARG A 523 -12.12 23.55 6.79
N TYR A 524 -10.94 23.73 6.24
CA TYR A 524 -9.65 23.27 6.79
C TYR A 524 -9.48 23.62 8.27
N LYS A 525 -9.72 24.90 8.65
CA LYS A 525 -9.48 25.38 10.00
C LYS A 525 -10.34 24.71 11.06
N ASP A 526 -11.54 24.28 10.72
CA ASP A 526 -12.47 23.69 11.70
C ASP A 526 -11.93 22.35 12.21
N ILE A 527 -11.44 21.51 11.30
CA ILE A 527 -10.86 20.21 11.66
C ILE A 527 -9.52 20.34 12.37
N VAL A 528 -8.64 21.21 11.88
CA VAL A 528 -7.33 21.41 12.48
C VAL A 528 -7.46 21.95 13.90
N LYS A 529 -8.42 22.86 14.13
CA LYS A 529 -8.74 23.39 15.46
C LYS A 529 -9.29 22.31 16.38
N GLU A 530 -10.24 21.51 15.93
CA GLU A 530 -10.82 20.41 16.73
C GLU A 530 -9.73 19.49 17.29
N ILE A 531 -8.78 19.07 16.44
CA ILE A 531 -7.67 18.21 16.89
C ILE A 531 -6.69 18.95 17.79
N TYR A 532 -6.35 20.19 17.46
CA TYR A 532 -5.46 20.99 18.28
C TYR A 532 -6.02 21.17 19.70
N ASP A 533 -7.31 21.54 19.82
CA ASP A 533 -7.98 21.72 21.10
C ASP A 533 -8.08 20.39 21.89
N ASN A 534 -8.35 19.29 21.20
CA ASN A 534 -8.37 17.95 21.81
C ASN A 534 -6.98 17.58 22.38
N LEU A 535 -5.93 17.74 21.61
CA LEU A 535 -4.55 17.44 22.05
C LEU A 535 -4.11 18.35 23.19
N LYS A 536 -4.52 19.63 23.19
CA LYS A 536 -4.26 20.57 24.28
C LYS A 536 -4.97 20.11 25.56
N GLY A 537 -6.16 19.55 25.46
CA GLY A 537 -6.90 18.95 26.59
C GLY A 537 -6.14 17.78 27.26
N HIS A 538 -5.26 17.10 26.51
CA HIS A 538 -4.35 16.07 27.03
C HIS A 538 -3.00 16.62 27.53
N ASN A 539 -2.90 17.90 27.85
CA ASN A 539 -1.69 18.57 28.32
C ASN A 539 -0.47 18.44 27.38
N ILE A 540 -0.71 18.33 26.07
CA ILE A 540 0.37 18.35 25.08
C ILE A 540 0.86 19.78 24.91
N ASP A 541 2.10 20.02 25.33
CA ASP A 541 2.76 21.29 25.07
C ASP A 541 3.56 21.26 23.76
N PHE A 542 3.00 21.86 22.73
CA PHE A 542 3.63 21.95 21.42
C PHE A 542 4.83 22.92 21.38
N LYS A 543 5.02 23.76 22.38
CA LYS A 543 6.17 24.68 22.48
C LYS A 543 7.40 23.97 23.01
N SER A 544 7.20 23.03 23.93
CA SER A 544 8.28 22.25 24.58
C SER A 544 8.44 20.82 24.04
N SER A 545 7.49 20.31 23.24
CA SER A 545 7.48 18.93 22.74
C SER A 545 8.47 18.67 21.60
N GLY A 546 9.75 18.97 21.85
CA GLY A 546 10.86 18.50 21.01
C GLY A 546 11.23 17.05 21.33
N PHE A 547 11.62 16.26 20.33
CA PHE A 547 12.31 15.00 20.58
C PHE A 547 13.53 15.24 21.45
N LYS A 548 13.82 14.34 22.40
CA LYS A 548 15.10 14.37 23.13
C LYS A 548 16.24 14.35 22.10
N PRO A 549 17.32 15.11 22.35
CA PRO A 549 18.48 15.04 21.48
C PRO A 549 19.08 13.64 21.54
N SER A 550 19.65 13.18 20.44
CA SER A 550 20.38 11.91 20.40
C SER A 550 21.66 12.03 21.25
N ASP A 551 22.16 10.90 21.75
CA ASP A 551 23.44 10.85 22.49
C ASP A 551 24.59 11.52 21.71
N LYS A 552 24.59 11.40 20.38
CA LYS A 552 25.56 12.07 19.50
C LYS A 552 25.42 13.59 19.50
N GLN A 553 24.20 14.11 19.58
CA GLN A 553 23.97 15.56 19.68
C GLN A 553 24.33 16.08 21.03
N ILE A 554 24.01 15.34 22.09
CA ILE A 554 24.43 15.69 23.46
C ILE A 554 25.95 15.73 23.55
N ALA A 555 26.64 14.68 23.08
CA ALA A 555 28.10 14.62 23.10
C ALA A 555 28.73 15.75 22.26
N LEU A 556 28.11 16.11 21.10
CA LEU A 556 28.60 17.23 20.30
C LEU A 556 28.38 18.57 20.99
N ALA A 557 27.24 18.78 21.64
CA ALA A 557 26.98 20.00 22.41
C ALA A 557 27.97 20.16 23.59
N GLU A 558 28.20 19.08 24.34
CA GLU A 558 29.17 19.03 25.43
C GLU A 558 30.61 19.31 24.95
N LYS A 559 30.99 18.71 23.80
CA LYS A 559 32.29 18.95 23.17
C LYS A 559 32.45 20.40 22.75
N LEU A 560 31.46 20.98 22.04
CA LEU A 560 31.52 22.38 21.62
C LEU A 560 31.51 23.35 22.80
N SER A 561 30.78 23.03 23.86
CA SER A 561 30.81 23.78 25.12
C SER A 561 32.22 23.81 25.73
N GLY A 562 32.88 22.65 25.81
CA GLY A 562 34.25 22.55 26.36
C GLY A 562 35.31 23.22 25.46
N GLU A 563 35.24 23.00 24.13
CA GLU A 563 36.21 23.57 23.19
C GLU A 563 36.11 25.10 23.05
N HIS A 564 34.91 25.67 23.20
CA HIS A 564 34.68 27.09 23.00
C HIS A 564 34.32 27.86 24.26
N ASN A 565 34.39 27.20 25.42
CA ASN A 565 34.03 27.76 26.75
C ASN A 565 32.65 28.43 26.76
N LEU A 566 31.66 27.76 26.12
CA LEU A 566 30.28 28.19 26.02
C LEU A 566 29.41 27.50 27.07
N GLN A 567 28.55 28.27 27.76
CA GLN A 567 27.63 27.70 28.75
C GLN A 567 26.53 26.89 28.06
N LEU A 568 26.36 25.62 28.47
CA LEU A 568 25.27 24.76 27.99
C LEU A 568 23.93 25.26 28.55
N PRO A 569 22.87 25.28 27.73
CA PRO A 569 21.52 25.56 28.21
C PRO A 569 21.05 24.47 29.20
N GLU A 570 20.21 24.82 30.17
CA GLU A 570 19.74 23.87 31.19
C GLU A 570 19.06 22.63 30.60
N ASP A 571 18.26 22.80 29.53
CA ASP A 571 17.46 21.74 28.92
C ASP A 571 18.14 21.03 27.76
N TYR A 572 19.45 21.20 27.52
CA TYR A 572 20.11 20.65 26.34
C TYR A 572 20.07 19.11 26.25
N LYS A 573 19.91 18.38 27.36
CA LYS A 573 19.79 16.93 27.41
C LYS A 573 18.34 16.43 27.20
N THR A 574 17.38 17.29 27.42
CA THR A 574 15.96 16.94 27.42
C THR A 574 15.21 17.51 26.21
N ASN A 575 15.71 18.62 25.66
CA ASN A 575 15.07 19.33 24.53
C ASN A 575 16.00 19.38 23.32
N GLY A 576 15.67 18.57 22.31
CA GLY A 576 16.47 18.45 21.08
C GLY A 576 16.58 19.76 20.28
N LYS A 577 15.60 20.66 20.39
CA LYS A 577 15.66 21.98 19.76
C LYS A 577 16.68 22.86 20.45
N VAL A 578 16.63 22.94 21.77
CA VAL A 578 17.59 23.71 22.59
C VAL A 578 19.01 23.20 22.34
N CYS A 579 19.21 21.89 22.35
CA CYS A 579 20.49 21.26 22.05
C CYS A 579 20.99 21.62 20.63
N LYS A 580 20.12 21.53 19.65
CA LYS A 580 20.46 21.86 18.26
C LYS A 580 20.76 23.34 18.07
N ASP A 581 19.91 24.22 18.60
CA ASP A 581 20.09 25.67 18.48
C ASP A 581 21.43 26.09 19.11
N PHE A 582 21.81 25.46 20.23
CA PHE A 582 23.11 25.64 20.83
C PHE A 582 24.24 25.17 19.91
N ILE A 583 24.16 23.96 19.36
CA ILE A 583 25.14 23.41 18.41
C ILE A 583 25.29 24.33 17.21
N ASP A 584 24.16 24.72 16.57
CA ASP A 584 24.15 25.58 15.37
C ASP A 584 24.77 26.96 15.71
N LYS A 585 24.47 27.53 16.86
CA LYS A 585 25.06 28.81 17.32
C LYS A 585 26.56 28.67 17.61
N ALA A 586 26.97 27.61 18.28
CA ALA A 586 28.37 27.33 18.61
C ALA A 586 29.23 27.16 17.35
N ILE A 587 28.72 26.40 16.36
CA ILE A 587 29.39 26.21 15.07
C ILE A 587 29.45 27.50 14.22
N LYS A 588 28.39 28.31 14.24
CA LYS A 588 28.39 29.61 13.55
C LYS A 588 29.40 30.60 14.15
N SER A 589 29.48 30.64 15.44
CA SER A 589 30.40 31.55 16.17
C SER A 589 31.86 31.08 16.08
N ASN A 590 32.08 29.78 16.00
CA ASN A 590 33.39 29.14 15.96
C ASN A 590 33.35 27.99 14.91
N PRO A 591 33.52 28.28 13.62
CA PRO A 591 33.47 27.29 12.57
C PRO A 591 34.62 26.29 12.74
N PHE A 592 34.32 24.99 12.51
CA PHE A 592 35.33 23.94 12.54
C PHE A 592 36.52 24.25 11.63
N LYS A 593 37.73 24.12 12.13
CA LYS A 593 38.93 24.18 11.30
C LYS A 593 39.04 22.93 10.40
N PRO A 594 39.50 23.06 9.16
CA PRO A 594 39.77 21.92 8.33
C PRO A 594 40.90 21.06 8.90
N SER A 595 40.82 19.75 8.65
CA SER A 595 41.91 18.86 9.04
C SER A 595 43.16 19.09 8.17
N ASP A 596 44.32 18.73 8.67
CA ASP A 596 45.60 18.83 7.92
C ASP A 596 45.52 18.14 6.55
N LYS A 597 44.78 17.04 6.45
CA LYS A 597 44.56 16.35 5.18
C LYS A 597 43.70 17.16 4.20
N GLN A 598 42.73 17.91 4.69
CA GLN A 598 41.91 18.80 3.85
C GLN A 598 42.71 20.02 3.41
N ILE A 599 43.50 20.61 4.31
CA ILE A 599 44.40 21.72 3.98
C ILE A 599 45.40 21.27 2.93
N PHE A 600 46.07 20.14 3.14
CA PHE A 600 47.03 19.58 2.17
C PHE A 600 46.37 19.31 0.80
N LEU A 601 45.14 18.76 0.78
CA LEU A 601 44.42 18.53 -0.47
C LEU A 601 44.06 19.83 -1.19
N ALA A 602 43.61 20.84 -0.45
CA ALA A 602 43.31 22.14 -1.03
C ALA A 602 44.56 22.80 -1.61
N GLU A 603 45.69 22.77 -0.90
CA GLU A 603 46.98 23.29 -1.37
C GLU A 603 47.49 22.54 -2.60
N LYS A 604 47.35 21.21 -2.61
CA LYS A 604 47.70 20.37 -3.76
C LYS A 604 46.86 20.73 -4.99
N ILE A 605 45.55 20.86 -4.87
CA ILE A 605 44.64 21.27 -5.96
C ILE A 605 45.01 22.67 -6.47
N SER A 606 45.31 23.59 -5.58
CA SER A 606 45.75 24.93 -5.92
C SER A 606 47.02 24.91 -6.77
N GLN A 607 48.03 24.15 -6.37
CA GLN A 607 49.28 24.01 -7.10
C GLN A 607 49.10 23.29 -8.45
N GLU A 608 48.37 22.17 -8.47
CA GLU A 608 48.20 21.38 -9.71
C GLU A 608 47.36 22.10 -10.76
N GLN A 609 46.44 22.99 -10.37
CA GLN A 609 45.53 23.68 -11.28
C GLN A 609 45.84 25.16 -11.46
N ASN A 610 46.85 25.68 -10.75
CA ASN A 610 47.22 27.08 -10.70
C ASN A 610 46.03 28.01 -10.36
N ILE A 611 45.28 27.61 -9.30
CA ILE A 611 44.10 28.34 -8.80
C ILE A 611 44.43 28.93 -7.44
N GLU A 612 44.11 30.19 -7.20
CA GLU A 612 44.32 30.87 -5.92
C GLU A 612 43.47 30.27 -4.80
N LEU A 613 44.08 30.01 -3.62
CA LEU A 613 43.38 29.53 -2.44
C LEU A 613 42.46 30.63 -1.85
N PRO A 614 41.23 30.33 -1.47
CA PRO A 614 40.34 31.31 -0.88
C PRO A 614 40.86 31.80 0.46
N ALA A 615 40.69 33.09 0.75
CA ALA A 615 41.06 33.64 2.06
C ALA A 615 40.38 32.88 3.20
N GLY A 616 41.11 32.56 4.26
CA GLY A 616 40.60 31.82 5.44
C GLY A 616 40.39 30.30 5.24
N TYR A 617 40.91 29.68 4.18
CA TYR A 617 40.76 28.24 3.95
C TYR A 617 41.37 27.37 5.05
N LYS A 618 42.35 27.86 5.82
CA LYS A 618 42.93 27.16 6.98
C LYS A 618 42.11 27.32 8.27
N ASP A 619 41.25 28.31 8.32
CA ASP A 619 40.45 28.64 9.50
C ASP A 619 38.99 28.18 9.41
N SER A 620 38.50 27.87 8.23
CA SER A 620 37.11 27.44 8.00
C SER A 620 37.04 26.15 7.17
N MET A 621 36.55 25.08 7.78
CA MET A 621 36.31 23.79 7.13
C MET A 621 35.32 23.95 5.95
N ASP A 622 34.33 24.82 6.06
CA ASP A 622 33.36 25.10 4.99
C ASP A 622 34.04 25.74 3.77
N THR A 623 34.89 26.75 4.00
CA THR A 623 35.66 27.42 2.94
C THR A 623 36.62 26.45 2.24
N CYS A 624 37.36 25.66 3.03
CA CYS A 624 38.28 24.65 2.52
C CYS A 624 37.56 23.55 1.73
N SER A 625 36.45 23.01 2.26
CA SER A 625 35.67 21.97 1.61
C SER A 625 34.97 22.47 0.32
N LYS A 626 34.48 23.69 0.30
CA LYS A 626 33.90 24.31 -0.91
C LYS A 626 34.94 24.46 -2.01
N PHE A 627 36.14 24.92 -1.66
CA PHE A 627 37.24 25.02 -2.62
C PHE A 627 37.64 23.65 -3.19
N ILE A 628 37.81 22.65 -2.33
CA ILE A 628 38.12 21.28 -2.72
C ILE A 628 37.03 20.74 -3.67
N ASN A 629 35.76 20.83 -3.29
CA ASN A 629 34.63 20.30 -4.07
C ASN A 629 34.43 21.02 -5.42
N ALA A 630 34.72 22.32 -5.48
CA ALA A 630 34.58 23.11 -6.71
C ALA A 630 35.70 22.81 -7.72
N ASN A 631 36.87 22.42 -7.23
CA ASN A 631 38.10 22.27 -8.03
C ASN A 631 38.60 20.82 -8.11
N LEU A 632 37.97 19.88 -7.45
CA LEU A 632 38.15 18.45 -7.78
C LEU A 632 37.64 18.26 -9.22
N LYS A 633 38.56 18.36 -10.20
CA LYS A 633 38.25 17.94 -11.56
C LYS A 633 37.71 16.53 -11.48
N GLY A 634 36.50 16.34 -11.98
CA GLY A 634 35.91 15.05 -12.14
C GLY A 634 36.80 14.15 -12.99
N GLU A 635 37.76 13.53 -12.40
CA GLU A 635 38.05 12.18 -12.82
C GLU A 635 36.72 11.45 -12.70
N LYS A 636 36.18 11.05 -13.87
CA LYS A 636 35.25 9.91 -13.88
C LYS A 636 35.82 8.98 -12.82
N LYS A 637 35.08 8.76 -11.75
CA LYS A 637 35.43 7.71 -10.79
C LYS A 637 35.69 6.45 -11.61
N SER A 638 36.94 6.25 -12.02
CA SER A 638 37.48 4.92 -12.16
C SER A 638 37.41 4.41 -10.75
N ASP A 639 36.54 3.45 -10.54
CA ASP A 639 36.38 2.74 -9.29
C ASP A 639 37.71 2.35 -8.67
N SER A 640 38.33 3.23 -7.93
CA SER A 640 39.27 2.84 -6.87
C SER A 640 38.38 2.41 -5.69
N VAL A 641 37.60 1.38 -5.92
CA VAL A 641 36.89 0.64 -4.92
C VAL A 641 37.94 0.04 -4.00
N LYS A 642 37.98 0.53 -2.76
CA LYS A 642 38.55 -0.23 -1.67
C LYS A 642 38.01 -1.65 -1.82
N SER A 643 38.91 -2.65 -2.01
CA SER A 643 38.53 -4.04 -2.07
C SER A 643 37.95 -4.43 -0.70
N TYR A 644 36.66 -4.38 -0.58
CA TYR A 644 35.97 -4.92 0.60
C TYR A 644 36.10 -6.45 0.51
N LYS A 645 36.54 -7.09 1.59
CA LYS A 645 36.48 -8.54 1.69
C LYS A 645 35.02 -8.98 1.67
N PRO A 646 34.68 -10.05 0.94
CA PRO A 646 33.33 -10.60 1.00
C PRO A 646 32.97 -11.03 2.42
N SER A 647 31.69 -10.93 2.80
CA SER A 647 31.22 -11.46 4.06
C SER A 647 31.28 -13.00 4.08
N GLU A 648 31.40 -13.58 5.27
CA GLU A 648 31.41 -15.06 5.42
C GLU A 648 30.15 -15.70 4.79
N LYS A 649 28.99 -15.04 4.87
CA LYS A 649 27.76 -15.51 4.21
C LYS A 649 27.86 -15.53 2.69
N GLN A 650 28.54 -14.57 2.09
CA GLN A 650 28.74 -14.52 0.63
C GLN A 650 29.75 -15.60 0.19
N ILE A 651 30.82 -15.81 0.93
CA ILE A 651 31.77 -16.87 0.68
C ILE A 651 31.09 -18.24 0.77
N ALA A 652 30.33 -18.49 1.83
CA ALA A 652 29.56 -19.72 2.01
C ALA A 652 28.54 -19.95 0.88
N PHE A 653 27.95 -18.89 0.36
CA PHE A 653 27.00 -18.98 -0.74
C PHE A 653 27.68 -19.32 -2.08
N VAL A 654 28.86 -18.75 -2.39
CA VAL A 654 29.68 -19.15 -3.53
C VAL A 654 30.05 -20.62 -3.44
N GLU A 655 30.48 -21.09 -2.24
CA GLU A 655 30.87 -22.51 -2.02
C GLU A 655 29.65 -23.45 -2.15
N SER A 656 28.48 -23.00 -1.77
CA SER A 656 27.24 -23.74 -1.96
C SER A 656 26.85 -23.86 -3.43
N ILE A 657 26.88 -22.75 -4.18
CA ILE A 657 26.64 -22.75 -5.64
C ILE A 657 27.63 -23.67 -6.34
N SER A 658 28.93 -23.57 -5.99
CA SER A 658 30.00 -24.39 -6.57
C SER A 658 29.74 -25.88 -6.37
N ARG A 659 29.35 -26.29 -5.16
CA ARG A 659 28.98 -27.68 -4.83
C ARG A 659 27.75 -28.16 -5.58
N ASN A 660 26.71 -27.35 -5.60
CA ASN A 660 25.43 -27.75 -6.17
C ASN A 660 25.45 -27.82 -7.71
N LYS A 661 26.25 -26.96 -8.35
CA LYS A 661 26.36 -26.90 -9.82
C LYS A 661 27.63 -27.55 -10.37
N GLY A 662 28.49 -28.14 -9.54
CA GLY A 662 29.75 -28.76 -9.97
C GLY A 662 30.76 -27.76 -10.53
N LEU A 663 30.68 -26.47 -10.18
CA LEU A 663 31.50 -25.40 -10.68
C LEU A 663 32.71 -25.15 -9.76
N LYS A 664 33.85 -24.76 -10.32
CA LYS A 664 35.02 -24.33 -9.50
C LYS A 664 34.83 -22.86 -9.10
N PRO A 665 34.98 -22.49 -7.80
CA PRO A 665 34.90 -21.10 -7.38
C PRO A 665 36.00 -20.27 -8.07
N PRO A 666 35.73 -19.02 -8.45
CA PRO A 666 36.69 -18.17 -9.14
C PRO A 666 37.86 -17.80 -8.23
N LYS A 667 39.04 -17.67 -8.80
CA LYS A 667 40.26 -17.31 -8.05
C LYS A 667 40.07 -15.92 -7.41
N GLY A 668 40.30 -15.78 -6.11
CA GLY A 668 40.16 -14.51 -5.38
C GLY A 668 38.75 -14.26 -4.73
N TYR A 669 37.79 -15.18 -4.83
CA TYR A 669 36.43 -14.97 -4.28
C TYR A 669 36.40 -14.79 -2.75
N LYS A 670 37.41 -15.23 -2.00
CA LYS A 670 37.52 -15.01 -0.54
C LYS A 670 38.09 -13.64 -0.14
N THR A 671 38.69 -12.94 -1.09
CA THR A 671 39.43 -11.70 -0.82
C THR A 671 38.90 -10.48 -1.55
N ASP A 672 38.17 -10.66 -2.64
CA ASP A 672 37.58 -9.58 -3.43
C ASP A 672 36.05 -9.75 -3.54
N TYR A 673 35.31 -8.81 -2.95
CA TYR A 673 33.84 -8.76 -2.98
C TYR A 673 33.26 -8.78 -4.40
N ARG A 674 33.92 -8.15 -5.38
CA ARG A 674 33.44 -8.08 -6.78
C ARG A 674 33.44 -9.43 -7.46
N ILE A 675 34.52 -10.19 -7.29
CA ILE A 675 34.65 -11.55 -7.83
C ILE A 675 33.57 -12.46 -7.18
N CYS A 676 33.39 -12.32 -5.87
CA CYS A 676 32.39 -13.05 -5.14
C CYS A 676 30.97 -12.71 -5.63
N LYS A 677 30.66 -11.43 -5.75
CA LYS A 677 29.35 -10.93 -6.20
C LYS A 677 29.04 -11.34 -7.64
N GLN A 678 29.99 -11.15 -8.54
CA GLN A 678 29.86 -11.51 -9.96
C GLN A 678 29.55 -13.00 -10.13
N PHE A 679 30.30 -13.88 -9.45
CA PHE A 679 30.06 -15.32 -9.50
C PHE A 679 28.68 -15.70 -8.97
N ILE A 680 28.20 -15.03 -7.91
CA ILE A 680 26.87 -15.24 -7.37
C ILE A 680 25.80 -14.81 -8.39
N GLU A 681 25.95 -13.66 -9.04
CA GLU A 681 25.00 -13.12 -10.01
C GLU A 681 24.91 -13.96 -11.29
N GLU A 682 26.06 -14.45 -11.77
CA GLU A 682 26.13 -15.29 -12.98
C GLU A 682 25.61 -16.72 -12.76
N ASN A 683 25.59 -17.18 -11.50
CA ASN A 683 25.25 -18.55 -11.16
C ASN A 683 24.10 -18.71 -10.19
N ARG A 684 23.30 -17.68 -9.97
CA ARG A 684 22.08 -17.71 -9.17
C ARG A 684 20.90 -18.21 -10.00
#